data_2eb8a8cab3b887ae5e612a7fd99d406d
#
_entry.id   2eb8a8cab3b887ae5e612a7fd99d406d
#
_cell.length_a   1.000
_cell.length_b   1.000
_cell.length_c   1.000
_cell.angle_alpha   90.00
_cell.angle_beta   90.00
_cell.angle_gamma   90.00
#
_symmetry.space_group_name_H-M   'P 1'
#
loop_
_entity.id
_entity.type
_entity.pdbx_description
1 polymer ?
#
loop_
_entity_poly.entity_id
_entity_poly.type
_entity_poly.pdbx_seq_one_letter_code
_entity_poly.pdbx_strand_id
1 'polypeptide(L)'
;MKTFLFTTTALALVAPMAAHAADAPAPAAEAPAVAPDIIVTGTRTTGTRAADSAAPIELVGSTAIANVGQQDLTQVLAQSLPSLNFNAFGGDTANLTLSAALRGISPNDTLVLINGKRRHTTANLAVLGGSPYSGSATTDLSFVPTAEIGHIEVLTDGAAAQYGSDAIAGVINIITKNADHGGSISVTGGSNYQNGGKTAGVSANFGFKLGDRGFFNVTGEYKFHDFTQHGQFDRRLFNPDGTLKASDNPVDVAGVKANPKYPNVNTINGDARYSLYNIAFNAGYDLGGGAQLYAFGSYGNRFAKSYENYRVPTKIKGTPLGSTTVNYPLPLGFNPLESIREEDFSLTGGIKGDVDKWHYDLSLTYGRDSVSLSTLNSANPALFAQLQAATPTVLTDLQRNFYDGSLKNSEWAANLDITREFDAGLAKPITLAFGGEWRKDGYAITPGEFASYAYGGAQSYPGFAPTDAGSYTRTGYAGYADLAIDPVTGLHIDVAGRFEHFSDFGSVGTGKFNARYDFSPAIAIRGTFSNGFRAPTLAEEYYSSVNVGPGSTFGQLPPNSDAAQLLGFPKLKPERSTNLSFGFVAHPAPKLQITVDAYQIKITHRIVASGALFGSSGGSPYDANGNPIPANIVSQAILDALTSRKVSLADATSYSGINIFSNGADTRTRGVELTANYASDFGDSDKVDWSLGFNYNKTELTNIVGLPAPVYNAGFGQTSLLDQNAVDGLTTATPRVKVIAGVLYTHGSLTINLRETVYGATSQHNSPSGSGTGPNSALFAIGTTAITDLNVAYKLTPAIRFDVGANNLLNKQAPTLPLAPGLARPLSGNVFNAPSSITPWGINGGYYYAKATFTF
;
A
#
# COMPACT_ATOMS: atom_id res chain seq x y z
N MET A 1 -2.75 -35.05 -19.30
CA MET A 1 -1.87 -36.00 -18.64
C MET A 1 -0.43 -35.54 -18.86
N LYS A 2 0.11 -34.70 -17.96
CA LYS A 2 1.54 -34.53 -17.69
C LYS A 2 1.62 -34.04 -16.25
N THR A 3 1.83 -34.97 -15.37
CA THR A 3 2.00 -34.85 -13.94
C THR A 3 3.32 -34.15 -13.67
N PHE A 4 3.31 -33.00 -13.02
CA PHE A 4 4.51 -32.32 -12.56
C PHE A 4 5.02 -33.00 -11.30
N LEU A 5 6.10 -33.73 -11.43
CA LEU A 5 6.96 -34.20 -10.34
C LEU A 5 7.88 -33.05 -9.92
N PHE A 6 7.51 -32.27 -8.92
CA PHE A 6 8.39 -31.36 -8.20
C PHE A 6 8.27 -31.60 -6.69
N THR A 7 8.70 -32.76 -6.28
CA THR A 7 8.92 -33.08 -4.87
C THR A 7 10.08 -34.07 -4.82
N THR A 8 11.28 -33.58 -4.54
CA THR A 8 12.37 -34.36 -3.91
C THR A 8 13.79 -33.85 -4.18
N THR A 9 14.00 -32.62 -4.66
CA THR A 9 15.39 -32.15 -4.89
C THR A 9 15.84 -31.04 -3.93
N ALA A 10 15.02 -30.58 -3.00
CA ALA A 10 15.41 -29.55 -2.03
C ALA A 10 15.96 -30.11 -0.68
N LEU A 11 15.96 -31.43 -0.46
CA LEU A 11 16.47 -32.04 0.79
C LEU A 11 17.89 -32.65 0.68
N ALA A 12 18.52 -32.60 -0.46
CA ALA A 12 19.81 -33.24 -0.67
C ALA A 12 21.04 -32.31 -0.62
N LEU A 13 20.88 -31.04 -0.29
CA LEU A 13 21.97 -30.04 -0.21
C LEU A 13 22.36 -29.63 1.23
N VAL A 14 21.89 -30.33 2.25
CA VAL A 14 22.20 -30.01 3.67
C VAL A 14 23.09 -31.05 4.36
N ALA A 15 23.74 -31.92 3.61
CA ALA A 15 24.80 -32.75 4.20
C ALA A 15 25.93 -32.91 3.18
N PRO A 16 27.14 -32.29 3.37
CA PRO A 16 28.06 -32.59 4.44
C PRO A 16 28.88 -31.37 4.91
N MET A 17 28.56 -30.76 6.02
CA MET A 17 29.48 -29.87 6.76
C MET A 17 29.48 -30.15 8.28
N ALA A 18 29.25 -31.39 8.65
CA ALA A 18 29.39 -31.81 10.04
C ALA A 18 30.60 -32.69 10.21
N ALA A 19 31.79 -32.11 10.08
CA ALA A 19 33.00 -32.70 10.60
C ALA A 19 34.07 -31.64 10.76
N HIS A 20 34.33 -31.28 12.01
CA HIS A 20 35.42 -30.56 12.64
C HIS A 20 34.96 -29.34 13.46
N ALA A 21 34.43 -29.62 14.60
CA ALA A 21 34.58 -28.77 15.77
C ALA A 21 34.50 -29.67 17.00
N ALA A 22 35.62 -30.16 17.44
CA ALA A 22 35.80 -30.72 18.75
C ALA A 22 36.50 -29.68 19.63
N ASP A 23 35.87 -29.44 20.81
CA ASP A 23 36.44 -28.92 22.04
C ASP A 23 36.96 -27.46 22.06
N ALA A 24 36.06 -26.53 22.28
CA ALA A 24 36.27 -25.43 23.22
C ALA A 24 34.94 -25.19 24.00
N PRO A 25 34.96 -24.98 25.31
CA PRO A 25 33.77 -24.64 26.08
C PRO A 25 33.23 -23.31 25.53
N ALA A 26 32.02 -23.33 25.01
CA ALA A 26 31.32 -22.14 24.53
C ALA A 26 31.19 -21.16 25.72
N PRO A 27 31.55 -19.86 25.56
CA PRO A 27 31.11 -18.87 26.49
C PRO A 27 29.57 -18.91 26.52
N ALA A 28 29.00 -18.84 27.71
CA ALA A 28 27.57 -18.74 27.90
C ALA A 28 27.05 -17.63 26.99
N ALA A 29 26.14 -17.98 26.08
CA ALA A 29 25.49 -16.99 25.25
C ALA A 29 24.79 -16.01 26.19
N GLU A 30 25.29 -14.80 26.30
CA GLU A 30 24.54 -13.70 26.88
C GLU A 30 23.19 -13.66 26.16
N ALA A 31 22.11 -13.66 26.92
CA ALA A 31 20.79 -13.38 26.39
C ALA A 31 20.90 -12.11 25.55
N PRO A 32 20.31 -12.04 24.32
CA PRO A 32 20.41 -10.84 23.50
C PRO A 32 19.96 -9.68 24.36
N ALA A 33 20.88 -8.78 24.64
CA ALA A 33 20.57 -7.52 25.30
C ALA A 33 19.42 -6.91 24.50
N VAL A 34 18.32 -6.58 25.16
CA VAL A 34 17.26 -5.77 24.57
C VAL A 34 17.98 -4.59 23.95
N ALA A 35 17.94 -4.47 22.63
CA ALA A 35 18.58 -3.36 21.94
C ALA A 35 18.12 -2.08 22.65
N PRO A 36 19.00 -1.17 23.02
CA PRO A 36 18.58 0.05 23.68
C PRO A 36 17.55 0.71 22.79
N ASP A 37 16.43 1.20 23.37
CA ASP A 37 15.33 1.91 22.69
C ASP A 37 15.80 3.25 22.10
N ILE A 38 17.04 3.31 21.62
CA ILE A 38 17.68 4.49 21.02
C ILE A 38 17.11 4.67 19.62
N ILE A 39 16.64 5.87 19.37
CA ILE A 39 16.05 6.28 18.09
C ILE A 39 16.98 7.25 17.35
N VAL A 40 16.81 7.26 16.03
CA VAL A 40 17.46 8.24 15.14
C VAL A 40 16.42 9.10 14.39
N THR A 41 15.14 8.78 14.51
CA THR A 41 14.05 9.50 13.84
C THR A 41 13.47 10.58 14.74
N GLY A 42 13.16 11.76 14.16
CA GLY A 42 12.50 12.86 14.88
C GLY A 42 13.38 13.59 15.90
N THR A 43 14.67 13.28 15.94
CA THR A 43 15.65 13.96 16.80
C THR A 43 16.98 14.13 16.06
N ARG A 44 17.71 15.19 16.38
CA ARG A 44 19.12 15.39 15.97
C ARG A 44 20.09 15.18 17.12
N THR A 45 19.58 14.90 18.31
CA THR A 45 20.37 14.56 19.50
C THR A 45 20.66 13.06 19.51
N THR A 46 21.92 12.69 19.58
CA THR A 46 22.35 11.28 19.60
C THR A 46 22.00 10.60 20.93
N GLY A 47 21.65 9.31 20.88
CA GLY A 47 21.40 8.50 22.07
C GLY A 47 20.03 8.74 22.75
N THR A 48 19.10 9.44 22.12
CA THR A 48 17.74 9.63 22.64
C THR A 48 16.96 8.31 22.61
N ARG A 49 16.30 7.95 23.71
CA ARG A 49 15.36 6.82 23.72
C ARG A 49 13.99 7.24 23.21
N ALA A 50 13.22 6.32 22.63
CA ALA A 50 11.87 6.59 22.14
C ALA A 50 10.95 7.19 23.22
N ALA A 51 11.06 6.69 24.46
CA ALA A 51 10.31 7.20 25.60
C ALA A 51 10.68 8.64 26.00
N ASP A 52 11.92 9.06 25.71
CA ASP A 52 12.46 10.38 26.07
C ASP A 52 12.30 11.40 24.93
N SER A 53 11.75 10.98 23.78
CA SER A 53 11.52 11.86 22.63
C SER A 53 10.46 12.91 22.92
N ALA A 54 10.69 14.13 22.42
CA ALA A 54 9.71 15.21 22.45
C ALA A 54 8.54 15.00 21.45
N ALA A 55 8.73 14.12 20.46
CA ALA A 55 7.70 13.70 19.52
C ALA A 55 7.27 12.25 19.80
N PRO A 56 6.02 11.84 19.47
CA PRO A 56 5.55 10.47 19.64
C PRO A 56 6.24 9.54 18.64
N ILE A 57 6.99 8.55 19.16
CA ILE A 57 7.68 7.53 18.35
C ILE A 57 7.34 6.15 18.89
N GLU A 58 6.93 5.27 17.99
CA GLU A 58 6.67 3.86 18.27
C GLU A 58 7.79 3.01 17.65
N LEU A 59 8.26 2.00 18.39
CA LEU A 59 9.29 1.06 17.94
C LEU A 59 8.68 -0.30 17.66
N VAL A 60 8.99 -0.86 16.48
CA VAL A 60 8.64 -2.22 16.10
C VAL A 60 9.93 -3.02 15.93
N GLY A 61 10.29 -3.81 16.91
CA GLY A 61 11.51 -4.62 16.89
C GLY A 61 11.39 -5.85 15.97
N SER A 62 12.52 -6.41 15.57
CA SER A 62 12.60 -7.60 14.69
C SER A 62 11.87 -8.82 15.28
N THR A 63 11.84 -8.99 16.60
CA THR A 63 11.09 -10.06 17.29
C THR A 63 9.58 -9.87 17.11
N ALA A 64 9.07 -8.66 17.25
CA ALA A 64 7.66 -8.35 17.00
C ALA A 64 7.28 -8.66 15.56
N ILE A 65 8.12 -8.27 14.58
CA ILE A 65 7.95 -8.59 13.15
C ILE A 65 7.90 -10.11 12.94
N ALA A 66 8.82 -10.85 13.55
CA ALA A 66 8.91 -12.30 13.38
C ALA A 66 7.70 -13.07 13.94
N ASN A 67 7.05 -12.56 14.98
CA ASN A 67 5.94 -13.21 15.70
C ASN A 67 4.56 -12.92 15.04
N VAL A 68 4.47 -12.06 14.02
CA VAL A 68 3.18 -11.73 13.38
C VAL A 68 2.75 -12.79 12.36
N GLY A 69 3.69 -13.51 11.74
CA GLY A 69 3.40 -14.58 10.78
C GLY A 69 2.88 -14.11 9.41
N GLN A 70 2.82 -12.81 9.16
CA GLN A 70 2.53 -12.24 7.85
C GLN A 70 3.80 -12.14 7.00
N GLN A 71 3.65 -12.32 5.69
CA GLN A 71 4.78 -12.21 4.76
C GLN A 71 5.00 -10.77 4.27
N ASP A 72 3.96 -9.95 4.29
CA ASP A 72 4.01 -8.56 3.84
C ASP A 72 4.24 -7.60 5.00
N LEU A 73 5.21 -6.69 4.84
CA LEU A 73 5.59 -5.74 5.89
C LEU A 73 4.48 -4.74 6.22
N THR A 74 3.67 -4.33 5.24
CA THR A 74 2.54 -3.43 5.46
C THR A 74 1.51 -4.07 6.41
N GLN A 75 1.23 -5.36 6.22
CA GLN A 75 0.35 -6.13 7.10
C GLN A 75 0.94 -6.30 8.49
N VAL A 76 2.25 -6.59 8.58
CA VAL A 76 2.97 -6.69 9.87
C VAL A 76 2.84 -5.37 10.65
N LEU A 77 3.11 -4.24 10.01
CA LEU A 77 2.99 -2.93 10.63
C LEU A 77 1.56 -2.61 11.06
N ALA A 78 0.58 -2.89 10.20
CA ALA A 78 -0.82 -2.65 10.54
C ALA A 78 -1.33 -3.53 11.69
N GLN A 79 -0.75 -4.71 11.89
CA GLN A 79 -1.06 -5.57 13.03
C GLN A 79 -0.27 -5.21 14.30
N SER A 80 0.76 -4.37 14.19
CA SER A 80 1.59 -3.93 15.31
C SER A 80 1.22 -2.54 15.81
N LEU A 81 0.73 -1.67 14.92
CA LEU A 81 0.48 -0.25 15.18
C LEU A 81 -1.02 0.05 15.14
N PRO A 82 -1.61 0.56 16.24
CA PRO A 82 -3.04 0.88 16.27
C PRO A 82 -3.41 2.05 15.36
N SER A 83 -2.49 2.98 15.12
CA SER A 83 -2.67 4.15 14.26
C SER A 83 -2.58 3.85 12.76
N LEU A 84 -2.09 2.68 12.37
CA LEU A 84 -1.91 2.28 10.98
C LEU A 84 -3.03 1.34 10.52
N ASN A 85 -3.75 1.74 9.48
CA ASN A 85 -4.75 0.92 8.82
C ASN A 85 -4.32 0.60 7.39
N PHE A 86 -4.53 -0.62 6.93
CA PHE A 86 -4.28 -1.00 5.56
C PHE A 86 -5.56 -1.50 4.89
N ASN A 87 -5.58 -1.44 3.56
CA ASN A 87 -6.65 -2.02 2.77
C ASN A 87 -6.13 -3.25 2.04
N ALA A 88 -6.70 -4.40 2.33
CA ALA A 88 -6.30 -5.69 1.80
C ALA A 88 -7.18 -6.13 0.62
N PHE A 89 -7.38 -5.26 -0.36
CA PHE A 89 -8.10 -5.62 -1.58
C PHE A 89 -7.12 -5.79 -2.75
N GLY A 90 -6.92 -7.03 -3.19
CA GLY A 90 -5.92 -7.41 -4.19
C GLY A 90 -6.49 -7.79 -5.56
N GLY A 91 -7.75 -7.48 -5.86
CA GLY A 91 -8.47 -7.93 -7.05
C GLY A 91 -8.15 -7.22 -8.38
N ASP A 92 -7.15 -6.35 -8.42
CA ASP A 92 -6.76 -5.57 -9.58
C ASP A 92 -5.26 -5.30 -9.52
N THR A 93 -4.58 -5.15 -10.65
CA THR A 93 -3.13 -4.87 -10.66
C THR A 93 -2.77 -3.56 -9.97
N ALA A 94 -3.64 -2.55 -10.02
CA ALA A 94 -3.47 -1.30 -9.29
C ALA A 94 -3.45 -1.49 -7.75
N ASN A 95 -4.03 -2.56 -7.23
CA ASN A 95 -4.09 -2.89 -5.82
C ASN A 95 -2.98 -3.86 -5.35
N LEU A 96 -2.05 -4.22 -6.22
CA LEU A 96 -0.92 -5.11 -5.86
C LEU A 96 0.06 -4.44 -4.91
N THR A 97 0.16 -3.12 -4.92
CA THR A 97 0.86 -2.35 -3.89
C THR A 97 -0.07 -2.16 -2.70
N LEU A 98 0.21 -2.85 -1.60
CA LEU A 98 -0.55 -2.67 -0.37
C LEU A 98 -0.26 -1.30 0.23
N SER A 99 -1.29 -0.48 0.33
CA SER A 99 -1.20 0.86 0.89
C SER A 99 -1.69 0.87 2.34
N ALA A 100 -1.00 1.60 3.20
CA ALA A 100 -1.38 1.80 4.59
C ALA A 100 -1.52 3.28 4.92
N ALA A 101 -2.58 3.62 5.63
CA ALA A 101 -2.86 4.98 6.09
C ALA A 101 -2.51 5.13 7.56
N LEU A 102 -1.59 6.02 7.87
CA LEU A 102 -1.28 6.44 9.23
C LEU A 102 -2.30 7.48 9.68
N ARG A 103 -2.89 7.30 10.88
CA ARG A 103 -3.91 8.22 11.44
C ARG A 103 -5.10 8.48 10.51
N GLY A 104 -5.43 7.52 9.62
CA GLY A 104 -6.55 7.63 8.68
C GLY A 104 -6.40 8.73 7.61
N ILE A 105 -5.16 9.20 7.34
CA ILE A 105 -4.86 10.16 6.28
C ILE A 105 -4.42 9.39 5.02
N SER A 106 -4.17 10.09 3.91
CA SER A 106 -3.69 9.44 2.68
C SER A 106 -2.39 8.68 2.92
N PRO A 107 -2.21 7.47 2.36
CA PRO A 107 -0.92 6.80 2.38
C PRO A 107 0.23 7.65 1.82
N ASN A 108 -0.03 8.54 0.85
CA ASN A 108 0.96 9.44 0.27
C ASN A 108 1.46 10.53 1.25
N ASP A 109 0.78 10.72 2.39
CA ASP A 109 1.15 11.68 3.44
C ASP A 109 2.10 11.08 4.49
N THR A 110 2.58 9.85 4.29
CA THR A 110 3.52 9.17 5.18
C THR A 110 4.84 8.92 4.45
N LEU A 111 5.92 9.50 4.96
CA LEU A 111 7.24 9.34 4.39
C LEU A 111 7.88 8.03 4.86
N VAL A 112 8.48 7.28 3.94
CA VAL A 112 9.26 6.07 4.24
C VAL A 112 10.75 6.34 4.05
N LEU A 113 11.54 5.97 5.05
CA LEU A 113 13.00 6.05 5.05
C LEU A 113 13.61 4.67 5.25
N ILE A 114 14.79 4.45 4.68
CA ILE A 114 15.68 3.33 4.98
C ILE A 114 16.97 3.92 5.55
N ASN A 115 17.32 3.56 6.79
CA ASN A 115 18.49 4.10 7.50
C ASN A 115 18.54 5.64 7.47
N GLY A 116 17.38 6.30 7.61
CA GLY A 116 17.26 7.75 7.60
C GLY A 116 17.29 8.42 6.23
N LYS A 117 17.42 7.69 5.12
CA LYS A 117 17.41 8.23 3.75
C LYS A 117 16.11 7.88 3.04
N ARG A 118 15.56 8.83 2.26
CA ARG A 118 14.27 8.71 1.57
C ARG A 118 14.26 7.50 0.63
N ARG A 119 13.18 6.72 0.71
CA ARG A 119 12.88 5.64 -0.21
C ARG A 119 11.93 6.14 -1.30
N HIS A 120 12.23 5.86 -2.56
CA HIS A 120 11.35 6.21 -3.68
C HIS A 120 9.98 5.53 -3.58
N THR A 121 8.98 6.08 -4.26
CA THR A 121 7.63 5.56 -4.33
C THR A 121 7.44 4.61 -5.52
N THR A 122 6.33 3.84 -5.52
CA THR A 122 5.97 2.97 -6.64
C THR A 122 5.58 3.76 -7.90
N ALA A 123 5.76 3.16 -9.07
CA ALA A 123 5.17 3.64 -10.32
C ALA A 123 3.69 3.25 -10.46
N ASN A 124 3.22 2.28 -9.66
CA ASN A 124 1.88 1.73 -9.70
C ASN A 124 0.92 2.62 -8.89
N LEU A 125 0.07 3.37 -9.58
CA LEU A 125 -0.94 4.25 -8.96
C LEU A 125 -2.22 3.47 -8.70
N ALA A 126 -2.71 3.45 -7.46
CA ALA A 126 -3.96 2.81 -7.10
C ALA A 126 -5.16 3.66 -7.55
N VAL A 127 -5.66 3.44 -8.76
CA VAL A 127 -6.77 4.22 -9.35
C VAL A 127 -8.04 3.42 -9.58
N LEU A 128 -7.96 2.09 -9.57
CA LEU A 128 -9.06 1.20 -9.88
C LEU A 128 -9.53 0.46 -8.62
N GLY A 129 -10.81 0.10 -8.61
CA GLY A 129 -11.44 -0.60 -7.49
C GLY A 129 -11.99 0.32 -6.40
N GLY A 130 -12.83 -0.23 -5.51
CA GLY A 130 -13.48 0.45 -4.39
C GLY A 130 -12.57 0.66 -3.18
N SER A 131 -11.28 0.92 -3.39
CA SER A 131 -10.33 1.12 -2.31
C SER A 131 -10.52 2.48 -1.64
N PRO A 132 -10.57 2.56 -0.30
CA PRO A 132 -10.55 3.83 0.42
C PRO A 132 -9.25 4.62 0.23
N TYR A 133 -8.21 4.02 -0.35
CA TYR A 133 -6.91 4.64 -0.59
C TYR A 133 -6.65 4.90 -2.08
N SER A 134 -7.71 5.17 -2.85
CA SER A 134 -7.58 5.56 -4.25
C SER A 134 -6.68 6.80 -4.40
N GLY A 135 -5.76 6.75 -5.35
CA GLY A 135 -4.71 7.76 -5.56
C GLY A 135 -3.40 7.47 -4.82
N SER A 136 -3.32 6.35 -4.09
CA SER A 136 -2.07 5.96 -3.44
C SER A 136 -0.99 5.61 -4.47
N ALA A 137 0.18 6.25 -4.32
CA ALA A 137 1.43 5.95 -5.00
C ALA A 137 2.57 5.98 -3.97
N THR A 138 2.40 5.25 -2.89
CA THR A 138 3.33 5.21 -1.75
C THR A 138 4.53 4.31 -2.03
N THR A 139 5.48 4.27 -1.11
CA THR A 139 6.55 3.27 -1.14
C THR A 139 5.97 1.86 -1.00
N ASP A 140 6.34 0.93 -1.88
CA ASP A 140 5.97 -0.48 -1.75
C ASP A 140 6.89 -1.19 -0.77
N LEU A 141 6.38 -1.44 0.43
CA LEU A 141 7.11 -2.12 1.51
C LEU A 141 7.33 -3.62 1.24
N SER A 142 6.66 -4.22 0.25
CA SER A 142 6.88 -5.63 -0.13
C SER A 142 8.31 -5.88 -0.63
N PHE A 143 8.96 -4.82 -1.18
CA PHE A 143 10.34 -4.87 -1.66
C PHE A 143 11.40 -4.66 -0.56
N VAL A 144 10.97 -4.56 0.69
CA VAL A 144 11.88 -4.55 1.85
C VAL A 144 11.82 -5.92 2.53
N PRO A 145 12.89 -6.75 2.43
CA PRO A 145 12.91 -8.07 3.05
C PRO A 145 12.78 -7.96 4.57
N THR A 146 11.83 -8.66 5.17
CA THR A 146 11.62 -8.60 6.63
C THR A 146 12.82 -9.12 7.42
N ALA A 147 13.60 -10.03 6.84
CA ALA A 147 14.83 -10.56 7.45
C ALA A 147 15.99 -9.55 7.51
N GLU A 148 15.97 -8.48 6.70
CA GLU A 148 16.93 -7.38 6.70
C GLU A 148 16.71 -6.41 7.85
N ILE A 149 15.50 -6.38 8.42
CA ILE A 149 15.08 -5.35 9.38
C ILE A 149 15.67 -5.62 10.76
N GLY A 150 16.37 -4.63 11.29
CA GLY A 150 16.79 -4.57 12.70
C GLY A 150 15.64 -4.11 13.60
N HIS A 151 15.07 -2.95 13.28
CA HIS A 151 13.85 -2.41 13.89
C HIS A 151 13.25 -1.33 12.98
N ILE A 152 12.02 -0.91 13.29
CA ILE A 152 11.32 0.17 12.61
C ILE A 152 10.93 1.23 13.61
N GLU A 153 11.20 2.48 13.27
CA GLU A 153 10.83 3.66 14.03
C GLU A 153 9.67 4.36 13.32
N VAL A 154 8.54 4.54 14.00
CA VAL A 154 7.37 5.21 13.45
C VAL A 154 7.11 6.49 14.21
N LEU A 155 7.48 7.60 13.61
CA LEU A 155 7.17 8.93 14.11
C LEU A 155 5.76 9.30 13.67
N THR A 156 4.84 9.41 14.60
CA THR A 156 3.42 9.69 14.34
C THR A 156 3.10 11.18 14.47
N ASP A 157 3.97 12.07 14.01
CA ASP A 157 3.78 13.52 14.02
C ASP A 157 4.30 14.16 12.74
N GLY A 158 3.82 15.38 12.43
CA GLY A 158 4.30 16.13 11.29
C GLY A 158 5.80 16.41 11.38
N ALA A 159 6.55 16.05 10.34
CA ALA A 159 8.00 16.13 10.33
C ALA A 159 8.58 16.76 9.04
N ALA A 160 7.77 17.51 8.31
CA ALA A 160 8.19 18.13 7.05
C ALA A 160 9.34 19.13 7.21
N ALA A 161 9.48 19.80 8.36
CA ALA A 161 10.60 20.68 8.64
C ALA A 161 11.95 19.94 8.77
N GLN A 162 11.92 18.65 9.14
CA GLN A 162 13.12 17.81 9.30
C GLN A 162 13.41 16.95 8.06
N TYR A 163 12.36 16.41 7.39
CA TYR A 163 12.49 15.41 6.34
C TYR A 163 11.92 15.84 4.97
N GLY A 164 11.33 17.05 4.88
CA GLY A 164 10.77 17.60 3.65
C GLY A 164 9.35 17.11 3.36
N SER A 165 8.94 17.22 2.10
CA SER A 165 7.60 16.86 1.65
C SER A 165 7.21 15.43 2.04
N ASP A 166 5.89 15.18 2.12
CA ASP A 166 5.23 13.87 2.35
C ASP A 166 5.19 13.43 3.83
N ALA A 167 5.94 14.09 4.74
CA ALA A 167 5.91 13.80 6.18
C ALA A 167 4.80 14.59 6.92
N ILE A 168 3.55 14.50 6.44
CA ILE A 168 2.37 15.14 7.05
C ILE A 168 1.79 14.29 8.19
N ALA A 169 1.52 13.01 7.92
CA ALA A 169 0.99 12.06 8.90
C ALA A 169 2.09 11.55 9.83
N GLY A 170 3.30 11.41 9.31
CA GLY A 170 4.43 10.88 10.02
C GLY A 170 5.53 10.34 9.11
N VAL A 171 6.47 9.64 9.75
CA VAL A 171 7.62 9.01 9.10
C VAL A 171 7.75 7.57 9.56
N ILE A 172 7.95 6.65 8.64
CA ILE A 172 8.32 5.25 8.90
C ILE A 172 9.78 5.10 8.51
N ASN A 173 10.68 4.94 9.48
CA ASN A 173 12.10 4.73 9.23
C ASN A 173 12.49 3.28 9.54
N ILE A 174 12.92 2.57 8.53
CA ILE A 174 13.33 1.17 8.61
C ILE A 174 14.84 1.14 8.80
N ILE A 175 15.27 0.64 9.95
CA ILE A 175 16.69 0.46 10.27
C ILE A 175 17.08 -0.97 9.94
N THR A 176 18.05 -1.12 9.04
CA THR A 176 18.51 -2.43 8.57
C THR A 176 19.58 -3.01 9.48
N LYS A 177 19.73 -4.34 9.44
CA LYS A 177 20.77 -5.06 10.19
C LYS A 177 22.17 -4.66 9.72
N ASN A 178 23.09 -4.64 10.67
CA ASN A 178 24.49 -4.32 10.45
C ASN A 178 25.44 -5.39 11.05
N ALA A 179 24.95 -6.62 11.21
CA ALA A 179 25.77 -7.72 11.72
C ALA A 179 26.94 -8.01 10.79
N ASP A 180 28.13 -8.22 11.36
CA ASP A 180 29.39 -8.55 10.69
C ASP A 180 29.69 -10.05 10.70
N HIS A 181 28.83 -10.87 11.32
CA HIS A 181 28.94 -12.33 11.40
C HIS A 181 27.59 -12.99 11.67
N GLY A 182 27.56 -14.31 11.55
CA GLY A 182 26.37 -15.10 11.78
C GLY A 182 25.31 -14.92 10.71
N GLY A 183 24.13 -15.48 10.94
CA GLY A 183 23.06 -15.38 10.00
C GLY A 183 21.82 -16.17 10.41
N SER A 184 20.82 -16.12 9.55
CA SER A 184 19.60 -16.91 9.73
C SER A 184 18.98 -17.28 8.37
N ILE A 185 18.37 -18.44 8.33
CA ILE A 185 17.56 -18.92 7.20
C ILE A 185 16.18 -19.28 7.73
N SER A 186 15.13 -18.80 7.10
CA SER A 186 13.74 -19.11 7.47
C SER A 186 12.98 -19.64 6.26
N VAL A 187 12.16 -20.67 6.50
CA VAL A 187 11.21 -21.21 5.52
C VAL A 187 9.82 -21.11 6.11
N THR A 188 8.88 -20.57 5.37
CA THR A 188 7.48 -20.37 5.80
C THR A 188 6.53 -20.94 4.76
N GLY A 189 5.49 -21.64 5.21
CA GLY A 189 4.38 -22.07 4.36
C GLY A 189 3.05 -21.83 5.07
N GLY A 190 2.02 -21.49 4.31
CA GLY A 190 0.70 -21.21 4.88
C GLY A 190 -0.42 -21.27 3.85
N SER A 191 -1.64 -21.11 4.32
CA SER A 191 -2.85 -21.04 3.48
C SER A 191 -3.98 -20.40 4.25
N ASN A 192 -4.92 -19.78 3.57
CA ASN A 192 -6.19 -19.43 4.19
C ASN A 192 -6.96 -20.71 4.57
N TYR A 193 -7.83 -20.64 5.56
CA TYR A 193 -8.68 -21.77 5.97
C TYR A 193 -9.61 -22.22 4.85
N GLN A 194 -10.03 -21.27 4.02
CA GLN A 194 -10.93 -21.47 2.88
C GLN A 194 -10.45 -20.61 1.70
N ASN A 195 -11.02 -20.84 0.51
CA ASN A 195 -10.88 -19.98 -0.67
C ASN A 195 -9.45 -19.84 -1.25
N GLY A 196 -8.56 -20.82 -1.01
CA GLY A 196 -7.23 -20.81 -1.63
C GLY A 196 -6.21 -19.92 -0.91
N GLY A 197 -5.42 -19.16 -1.64
CA GLY A 197 -4.41 -18.26 -1.05
C GLY A 197 -3.25 -19.01 -0.37
N LYS A 198 -2.73 -20.09 -0.99
CA LYS A 198 -1.53 -20.78 -0.51
C LYS A 198 -0.33 -19.86 -0.61
N THR A 199 0.51 -19.91 0.41
CA THR A 199 1.74 -19.10 0.46
C THR A 199 2.96 -19.97 0.71
N ALA A 200 4.10 -19.54 0.22
CA ALA A 200 5.41 -20.08 0.53
C ALA A 200 6.44 -18.94 0.56
N GLY A 201 7.40 -19.05 1.46
CA GLY A 201 8.46 -18.07 1.57
C GLY A 201 9.76 -18.68 2.06
N VAL A 202 10.86 -18.13 1.55
CA VAL A 202 12.22 -18.43 2.04
C VAL A 202 12.92 -17.10 2.20
N SER A 203 13.57 -16.89 3.34
CA SER A 203 14.42 -15.73 3.58
C SER A 203 15.73 -16.15 4.23
N ALA A 204 16.81 -15.48 3.88
CA ALA A 204 18.14 -15.72 4.43
C ALA A 204 18.86 -14.40 4.63
N ASN A 205 19.47 -14.21 5.79
CA ASN A 205 20.28 -13.05 6.13
C ASN A 205 21.64 -13.52 6.63
N PHE A 206 22.72 -12.87 6.18
CA PHE A 206 24.09 -13.21 6.53
C PHE A 206 24.90 -11.95 6.82
N GLY A 207 25.67 -11.98 7.90
CA GLY A 207 26.67 -10.98 8.24
C GLY A 207 28.08 -11.45 7.85
N PHE A 208 28.90 -10.53 7.34
CA PHE A 208 30.29 -10.76 6.97
C PHE A 208 31.14 -9.58 7.43
N LYS A 209 32.33 -9.87 7.93
CA LYS A 209 33.35 -8.84 8.18
C LYS A 209 33.94 -8.30 6.89
N LEU A 210 34.09 -7.00 6.80
CA LEU A 210 34.90 -6.33 5.77
C LEU A 210 36.24 -5.91 6.40
N GLY A 211 37.20 -6.81 6.38
CA GLY A 211 38.45 -6.66 7.14
C GLY A 211 38.17 -6.53 8.64
N ASP A 212 39.01 -5.75 9.36
CA ASP A 212 38.87 -5.55 10.82
C ASP A 212 38.01 -4.33 11.18
N ARG A 213 37.55 -3.56 10.18
CA ARG A 213 36.91 -2.26 10.39
C ARG A 213 35.57 -2.07 9.69
N GLY A 214 35.02 -3.15 9.13
CA GLY A 214 33.77 -3.02 8.40
C GLY A 214 32.88 -4.23 8.51
N PHE A 215 31.62 -4.05 8.11
CA PHE A 215 30.61 -5.09 8.01
C PHE A 215 29.96 -5.08 6.61
N PHE A 216 29.49 -6.24 6.19
CA PHE A 216 28.59 -6.41 5.06
C PHE A 216 27.48 -7.37 5.45
N ASN A 217 26.26 -6.88 5.52
CA ASN A 217 25.08 -7.69 5.79
C ASN A 217 24.27 -7.83 4.50
N VAL A 218 23.85 -9.04 4.16
CA VAL A 218 23.09 -9.32 2.94
C VAL A 218 21.89 -10.19 3.23
N THR A 219 20.77 -9.88 2.60
CA THR A 219 19.50 -10.61 2.73
C THR A 219 18.98 -11.00 1.36
N GLY A 220 18.55 -12.27 1.21
CA GLY A 220 17.78 -12.75 0.09
C GLY A 220 16.40 -13.23 0.54
N GLU A 221 15.36 -12.96 -0.24
CA GLU A 221 13.99 -13.37 0.07
C GLU A 221 13.24 -13.80 -1.18
N TYR A 222 12.47 -14.88 -1.07
CA TYR A 222 11.48 -15.31 -2.04
C TYR A 222 10.12 -15.43 -1.37
N LYS A 223 9.10 -14.88 -2.00
CA LYS A 223 7.69 -15.00 -1.58
C LYS A 223 6.83 -15.47 -2.73
N PHE A 224 5.91 -16.35 -2.42
CA PHE A 224 4.85 -16.81 -3.31
C PHE A 224 3.50 -16.71 -2.62
N HIS A 225 2.50 -16.23 -3.35
CA HIS A 225 1.09 -16.20 -2.97
C HIS A 225 0.24 -16.68 -4.12
N ASP A 226 -0.71 -17.58 -3.87
CA ASP A 226 -1.66 -18.06 -4.87
C ASP A 226 -2.98 -17.28 -4.79
N PHE A 227 -3.78 -17.36 -5.86
CA PHE A 227 -5.10 -16.71 -5.93
C PHE A 227 -6.00 -17.08 -4.75
N THR A 228 -6.80 -16.11 -4.30
CA THR A 228 -7.98 -16.39 -3.48
C THR A 228 -9.25 -16.45 -4.34
N GLN A 229 -10.29 -17.10 -3.82
CA GLN A 229 -11.49 -17.51 -4.57
C GLN A 229 -12.75 -17.04 -3.86
N HIS A 230 -13.09 -15.75 -4.01
CA HIS A 230 -14.29 -15.14 -3.43
C HIS A 230 -15.40 -14.88 -4.44
N GLY A 231 -15.19 -15.30 -5.69
CA GLY A 231 -16.18 -15.14 -6.76
C GLY A 231 -17.44 -15.94 -6.50
N GLN A 232 -18.56 -15.42 -6.99
CA GLN A 232 -19.89 -15.97 -6.85
C GLN A 232 -20.63 -15.95 -8.18
N PHE A 233 -21.91 -16.33 -8.19
CA PHE A 233 -22.78 -16.30 -9.37
C PHE A 233 -22.80 -14.92 -10.00
N ASP A 234 -22.53 -14.86 -11.28
CA ASP A 234 -22.64 -13.65 -12.08
C ASP A 234 -24.11 -13.21 -12.21
N ARG A 235 -24.45 -12.11 -11.59
CA ARG A 235 -25.83 -11.61 -11.53
C ARG A 235 -26.36 -11.06 -12.85
N ARG A 236 -25.53 -10.94 -13.86
CA ARG A 236 -25.98 -10.69 -15.25
C ARG A 236 -26.60 -11.96 -15.84
N LEU A 237 -26.10 -13.14 -15.46
CA LEU A 237 -26.43 -14.44 -16.03
C LEU A 237 -27.36 -15.28 -15.13
N PHE A 238 -27.24 -15.10 -13.81
CA PHE A 238 -27.93 -15.96 -12.83
C PHE A 238 -28.89 -15.15 -11.94
N ASN A 239 -30.03 -15.75 -11.66
CA ASN A 239 -30.97 -15.30 -10.64
C ASN A 239 -30.36 -15.43 -9.21
N PRO A 240 -30.95 -14.77 -8.19
CA PRO A 240 -30.53 -14.93 -6.81
C PRO A 240 -30.55 -16.39 -6.30
N ASP A 241 -31.42 -17.23 -6.81
CA ASP A 241 -31.54 -18.67 -6.49
C ASP A 241 -30.49 -19.55 -7.19
N GLY A 242 -29.61 -18.95 -8.03
CA GLY A 242 -28.59 -19.67 -8.80
C GLY A 242 -29.10 -20.29 -10.12
N THR A 243 -30.35 -20.08 -10.48
CA THR A 243 -30.87 -20.51 -11.80
C THR A 243 -30.37 -19.57 -12.91
N LEU A 244 -30.08 -20.12 -14.09
CA LEU A 244 -29.68 -19.32 -15.26
C LEU A 244 -30.85 -18.47 -15.72
N LYS A 245 -30.66 -17.18 -15.92
CA LYS A 245 -31.66 -16.28 -16.47
C LYS A 245 -31.97 -16.68 -17.90
N ALA A 246 -33.22 -16.51 -18.32
CA ALA A 246 -33.56 -16.54 -19.74
C ALA A 246 -32.79 -15.38 -20.40
N SER A 247 -31.97 -15.69 -21.39
CA SER A 247 -31.25 -14.70 -22.19
C SER A 247 -31.84 -14.69 -23.58
N ASP A 248 -31.99 -13.50 -24.18
CA ASP A 248 -32.38 -13.36 -25.57
C ASP A 248 -31.29 -13.87 -26.54
N ASN A 249 -30.10 -14.15 -26.04
CA ASN A 249 -28.99 -14.66 -26.83
C ASN A 249 -28.66 -16.12 -26.49
N PRO A 250 -29.08 -17.05 -27.34
CA PRO A 250 -28.88 -18.49 -27.14
C PRO A 250 -27.40 -18.90 -27.17
N VAL A 251 -26.52 -18.10 -27.84
CA VAL A 251 -25.07 -18.35 -27.88
C VAL A 251 -24.46 -18.17 -26.49
N ASP A 252 -24.85 -17.11 -25.75
CA ASP A 252 -24.36 -16.88 -24.42
C ASP A 252 -24.83 -17.95 -23.44
N VAL A 253 -26.10 -18.33 -23.51
CA VAL A 253 -26.66 -19.41 -22.68
C VAL A 253 -25.94 -20.74 -22.91
N ALA A 254 -25.71 -21.10 -24.15
CA ALA A 254 -25.03 -22.35 -24.52
C ALA A 254 -23.57 -22.32 -24.05
N GLY A 255 -22.85 -21.21 -24.27
CA GLY A 255 -21.47 -21.06 -23.92
C GLY A 255 -21.23 -21.06 -22.41
N VAL A 256 -22.09 -20.39 -21.63
CA VAL A 256 -22.03 -20.39 -20.16
C VAL A 256 -22.27 -21.79 -19.61
N LYS A 257 -23.27 -22.51 -20.11
CA LYS A 257 -23.54 -23.91 -19.69
C LYS A 257 -22.40 -24.87 -20.03
N ALA A 258 -21.72 -24.65 -21.14
CA ALA A 258 -20.57 -25.46 -21.56
C ALA A 258 -19.26 -25.06 -20.88
N ASN A 259 -19.20 -23.93 -20.16
CA ASN A 259 -17.99 -23.48 -19.47
C ASN A 259 -17.63 -24.46 -18.35
N PRO A 260 -16.35 -24.92 -18.24
CA PRO A 260 -15.92 -25.85 -17.18
C PRO A 260 -16.13 -25.35 -15.77
N LYS A 261 -16.26 -24.03 -15.56
CA LYS A 261 -16.52 -23.40 -14.25
C LYS A 261 -18.01 -23.20 -13.95
N TYR A 262 -18.90 -23.65 -14.86
CA TYR A 262 -20.33 -23.53 -14.64
C TYR A 262 -20.75 -24.20 -13.32
N PRO A 263 -21.62 -23.58 -12.51
CA PRO A 263 -22.32 -22.32 -12.73
C PRO A 263 -21.54 -21.08 -12.30
N ASN A 264 -20.42 -21.21 -11.59
CA ASN A 264 -19.67 -20.08 -11.06
C ASN A 264 -18.50 -19.70 -11.98
N VAL A 265 -18.80 -18.98 -13.06
CA VAL A 265 -17.80 -18.54 -14.06
C VAL A 265 -16.81 -17.48 -13.55
N ASN A 266 -17.10 -16.84 -12.40
CA ASN A 266 -16.23 -15.87 -11.74
C ASN A 266 -15.56 -16.43 -10.48
N THR A 267 -15.38 -17.75 -10.32
CA THR A 267 -14.85 -18.39 -9.09
C THR A 267 -13.58 -17.74 -8.58
N ILE A 268 -12.61 -17.48 -9.47
CA ILE A 268 -11.32 -16.87 -9.09
C ILE A 268 -11.48 -15.36 -9.15
N ASN A 269 -11.74 -14.77 -7.99
CA ASN A 269 -11.77 -13.33 -7.75
C ASN A 269 -11.39 -13.08 -6.29
N GLY A 270 -10.43 -12.22 -6.05
CA GLY A 270 -9.85 -11.96 -4.73
C GLY A 270 -8.40 -11.55 -4.89
N ASP A 271 -7.53 -12.02 -4.02
CA ASP A 271 -6.11 -11.68 -4.09
C ASP A 271 -5.46 -12.20 -5.37
N ALA A 272 -4.54 -11.42 -5.88
CA ALA A 272 -3.72 -11.78 -7.01
C ALA A 272 -2.72 -12.90 -6.64
N ARG A 273 -2.37 -13.72 -7.64
CA ARG A 273 -1.21 -14.60 -7.53
C ARG A 273 0.05 -13.81 -7.82
N TYR A 274 1.08 -13.95 -6.95
CA TYR A 274 2.37 -13.35 -7.22
C TYR A 274 3.56 -14.23 -6.80
N SER A 275 4.69 -13.97 -7.43
CA SER A 275 6.02 -14.37 -6.99
C SER A 275 6.86 -13.11 -6.84
N LEU A 276 7.63 -13.01 -5.76
CA LEU A 276 8.48 -11.87 -5.45
C LEU A 276 9.87 -12.37 -5.04
N TYR A 277 10.90 -11.83 -5.66
CA TYR A 277 12.31 -12.06 -5.32
C TYR A 277 12.90 -10.75 -4.85
N ASN A 278 13.51 -10.74 -3.67
CA ASN A 278 14.21 -9.60 -3.12
C ASN A 278 15.63 -9.96 -2.75
N ILE A 279 16.54 -9.02 -2.98
CA ILE A 279 17.86 -9.00 -2.40
C ILE A 279 18.13 -7.62 -1.83
N ALA A 280 18.70 -7.56 -0.64
CA ALA A 280 19.07 -6.29 0.00
C ALA A 280 20.43 -6.46 0.68
N PHE A 281 21.14 -5.34 0.87
CA PHE A 281 22.39 -5.32 1.62
C PHE A 281 22.54 -4.02 2.41
N ASN A 282 23.33 -4.10 3.48
CA ASN A 282 23.82 -2.96 4.27
C ASN A 282 25.31 -3.17 4.57
N ALA A 283 26.13 -2.16 4.31
CA ALA A 283 27.57 -2.20 4.48
C ALA A 283 28.09 -0.93 5.11
N GLY A 284 29.10 -1.08 5.95
CA GLY A 284 29.83 0.03 6.56
C GLY A 284 31.30 -0.29 6.66
N TYR A 285 32.15 0.73 6.49
CA TYR A 285 33.61 0.60 6.62
C TYR A 285 34.21 1.82 7.28
N ASP A 286 34.84 1.64 8.43
CA ASP A 286 35.55 2.69 9.16
C ASP A 286 36.88 3.01 8.46
N LEU A 287 37.03 4.25 8.00
CA LEU A 287 38.25 4.75 7.37
C LEU A 287 39.34 5.13 8.37
N GLY A 288 39.00 5.21 9.66
CA GLY A 288 39.82 5.81 10.69
C GLY A 288 39.65 7.32 10.74
N GLY A 289 40.12 7.95 11.82
CA GLY A 289 40.00 9.39 12.01
C GLY A 289 38.54 9.88 12.19
N GLY A 290 37.62 9.00 12.61
CA GLY A 290 36.23 9.34 12.86
C GLY A 290 35.33 9.29 11.61
N ALA A 291 35.85 8.88 10.45
CA ALA A 291 35.11 8.81 9.18
C ALA A 291 34.68 7.38 8.84
N GLN A 292 33.45 7.18 8.37
CA GLN A 292 32.87 5.93 7.93
C GLN A 292 32.26 6.06 6.53
N LEU A 293 32.62 5.15 5.63
CA LEU A 293 31.87 4.90 4.40
C LEU A 293 30.71 3.97 4.70
N TYR A 294 29.58 4.21 4.07
CA TYR A 294 28.45 3.28 4.13
C TYR A 294 27.75 3.16 2.78
N ALA A 295 27.14 2.00 2.56
CA ALA A 295 26.26 1.79 1.42
C ALA A 295 25.17 0.79 1.80
N PHE A 296 23.95 1.00 1.30
CA PHE A 296 22.86 0.04 1.41
C PHE A 296 21.98 0.12 0.18
N GLY A 297 21.31 -0.98 -0.13
CA GLY A 297 20.46 -1.02 -1.31
C GLY A 297 19.62 -2.27 -1.37
N SER A 298 18.68 -2.28 -2.32
CA SER A 298 17.80 -3.39 -2.58
C SER A 298 17.49 -3.52 -4.08
N TYR A 299 17.24 -4.74 -4.52
CA TYR A 299 16.66 -5.08 -5.80
C TYR A 299 15.56 -6.10 -5.59
N GLY A 300 14.41 -5.87 -6.23
CA GLY A 300 13.28 -6.78 -6.20
C GLY A 300 12.67 -6.97 -7.59
N ASN A 301 12.07 -8.15 -7.79
CA ASN A 301 11.32 -8.46 -9.00
C ASN A 301 10.03 -9.18 -8.60
N ARG A 302 8.87 -8.60 -8.97
CA ARG A 302 7.55 -9.16 -8.75
C ARG A 302 6.91 -9.52 -10.08
N PHE A 303 6.36 -10.71 -10.16
CA PHE A 303 5.47 -11.14 -11.23
C PHE A 303 4.11 -11.46 -10.62
N ALA A 304 3.07 -10.77 -11.06
CA ALA A 304 1.73 -10.93 -10.51
C ALA A 304 0.65 -11.00 -11.59
N LYS A 305 -0.48 -11.65 -11.22
CA LYS A 305 -1.68 -11.79 -12.07
C LYS A 305 -2.93 -11.69 -11.22
N SER A 306 -3.95 -10.99 -11.74
CA SER A 306 -5.28 -10.87 -11.16
C SER A 306 -6.33 -11.28 -12.18
N TYR A 307 -7.34 -12.04 -11.76
CA TYR A 307 -8.48 -12.39 -12.61
C TYR A 307 -9.51 -11.28 -12.64
N GLU A 308 -10.05 -11.06 -13.85
CA GLU A 308 -11.13 -10.15 -14.11
C GLU A 308 -12.46 -10.85 -14.36
N ASN A 309 -13.55 -10.07 -14.33
CA ASN A 309 -14.89 -10.58 -14.51
C ASN A 309 -15.07 -11.30 -15.86
N TYR A 310 -15.92 -12.32 -15.87
CA TYR A 310 -16.25 -13.10 -17.05
C TYR A 310 -16.85 -12.24 -18.19
N ARG A 311 -16.42 -12.50 -19.41
CA ARG A 311 -16.95 -11.98 -20.66
C ARG A 311 -17.71 -13.09 -21.39
N VAL A 312 -18.97 -12.82 -21.72
CA VAL A 312 -19.85 -13.77 -22.43
C VAL A 312 -19.37 -14.01 -23.87
N PRO A 313 -19.75 -15.14 -24.52
CA PRO A 313 -19.34 -15.45 -25.90
C PRO A 313 -19.60 -14.36 -26.92
N THR A 314 -20.74 -13.69 -26.83
CA THR A 314 -21.13 -12.64 -27.79
C THR A 314 -20.34 -11.34 -27.67
N LYS A 315 -19.49 -11.21 -26.66
CA LYS A 315 -18.59 -10.05 -26.46
C LYS A 315 -17.59 -9.95 -27.61
N ILE A 316 -17.11 -11.08 -28.12
CA ILE A 316 -16.22 -11.12 -29.29
C ILE A 316 -16.99 -11.72 -30.46
N LYS A 317 -17.25 -10.90 -31.48
CA LYS A 317 -18.01 -11.29 -32.67
C LYS A 317 -17.52 -10.54 -33.89
N GLY A 318 -17.70 -11.15 -35.07
CA GLY A 318 -17.44 -10.54 -36.35
C GLY A 318 -18.18 -11.27 -37.45
N THR A 319 -18.50 -10.57 -38.54
CA THR A 319 -19.17 -11.17 -39.70
C THR A 319 -18.16 -11.25 -40.83
N PRO A 320 -17.90 -12.45 -41.40
CA PRO A 320 -17.01 -12.60 -42.56
C PRO A 320 -17.47 -11.82 -43.75
N LEU A 321 -16.53 -11.34 -44.57
CA LEU A 321 -16.83 -10.59 -45.79
C LEU A 321 -17.77 -11.43 -46.71
N GLY A 322 -18.87 -10.82 -47.11
CA GLY A 322 -19.87 -11.47 -47.94
C GLY A 322 -20.77 -12.49 -47.23
N SER A 323 -20.64 -12.63 -45.89
CA SER A 323 -21.49 -13.54 -45.10
C SER A 323 -22.57 -12.73 -44.32
N THR A 324 -23.65 -13.39 -43.98
CA THR A 324 -24.67 -12.92 -43.02
C THR A 324 -24.56 -13.64 -41.68
N THR A 325 -23.68 -14.66 -41.59
CA THR A 325 -23.50 -15.45 -40.36
C THR A 325 -22.44 -14.82 -39.47
N VAL A 326 -22.82 -14.57 -38.22
CA VAL A 326 -21.88 -14.02 -37.20
C VAL A 326 -20.96 -15.11 -36.66
N ASN A 327 -19.69 -14.85 -36.64
CA ASN A 327 -18.67 -15.68 -36.04
C ASN A 327 -18.47 -15.28 -34.57
N TYR A 328 -18.44 -16.27 -33.68
CA TYR A 328 -18.14 -16.14 -32.24
C TYR A 328 -16.91 -16.99 -31.91
N PRO A 329 -15.67 -16.44 -32.02
CA PRO A 329 -14.45 -17.22 -31.90
C PRO A 329 -14.18 -17.75 -30.48
N LEU A 330 -14.86 -17.22 -29.45
CA LEU A 330 -14.75 -17.63 -28.06
C LEU A 330 -16.09 -18.20 -27.54
N PRO A 331 -16.49 -19.40 -27.97
CA PRO A 331 -17.83 -19.92 -27.69
C PRO A 331 -18.12 -20.22 -26.21
N LEU A 332 -17.08 -20.34 -25.36
CA LEU A 332 -17.23 -20.55 -23.91
C LEU A 332 -17.13 -19.24 -23.11
N GLY A 333 -16.99 -18.09 -23.79
CA GLY A 333 -16.58 -16.85 -23.12
C GLY A 333 -15.18 -16.92 -22.54
N PHE A 334 -14.81 -15.95 -21.70
CA PHE A 334 -13.46 -15.89 -21.10
C PHE A 334 -13.41 -14.96 -19.88
N ASN A 335 -12.40 -15.20 -19.02
CA ASN A 335 -12.03 -14.27 -17.96
C ASN A 335 -10.66 -13.68 -18.32
N PRO A 336 -10.56 -12.38 -18.57
CA PRO A 336 -9.26 -11.72 -18.70
C PRO A 336 -8.46 -11.83 -17.41
N LEU A 337 -7.13 -11.71 -17.54
CA LEU A 337 -6.23 -11.50 -16.42
C LEU A 337 -5.41 -10.25 -16.67
N GLU A 338 -5.32 -9.39 -15.70
CA GLU A 338 -4.31 -8.35 -15.65
C GLU A 338 -3.02 -8.96 -15.08
N SER A 339 -1.90 -8.60 -15.64
CA SER A 339 -0.60 -9.11 -15.25
C SER A 339 0.41 -7.98 -15.19
N ILE A 340 1.23 -7.98 -14.14
CA ILE A 340 2.37 -7.08 -14.04
C ILE A 340 3.67 -7.85 -13.90
N ARG A 341 4.73 -7.24 -14.44
CA ARG A 341 6.11 -7.50 -14.08
C ARG A 341 6.70 -6.21 -13.56
N GLU A 342 7.16 -6.22 -12.32
CA GLU A 342 7.64 -5.04 -11.61
C GLU A 342 9.07 -5.26 -11.14
N GLU A 343 9.91 -4.26 -11.36
CA GLU A 343 11.30 -4.22 -10.95
C GLU A 343 11.53 -2.98 -10.08
N ASP A 344 11.89 -3.21 -8.84
CA ASP A 344 12.24 -2.20 -7.87
C ASP A 344 13.75 -2.23 -7.58
N PHE A 345 14.38 -1.06 -7.57
CA PHE A 345 15.80 -0.89 -7.29
C PHE A 345 16.04 0.35 -6.44
N SER A 346 16.90 0.22 -5.41
CA SER A 346 17.39 1.36 -4.65
C SER A 346 18.83 1.15 -4.23
N LEU A 347 19.61 2.22 -4.28
CA LEU A 347 21.00 2.25 -3.82
C LEU A 347 21.29 3.59 -3.17
N THR A 348 21.83 3.56 -1.97
CA THR A 348 22.37 4.71 -1.24
C THR A 348 23.83 4.46 -0.94
N GLY A 349 24.67 5.47 -1.16
CA GLY A 349 26.06 5.48 -0.71
C GLY A 349 26.37 6.81 -0.06
N GLY A 350 27.21 6.79 0.96
CA GLY A 350 27.55 7.99 1.68
C GLY A 350 28.82 7.89 2.52
N ILE A 351 29.22 9.04 3.03
CA ILE A 351 30.29 9.18 4.00
C ILE A 351 29.79 10.01 5.16
N LYS A 352 30.00 9.53 6.37
CA LYS A 352 29.68 10.23 7.61
C LYS A 352 30.85 10.20 8.57
N GLY A 353 30.87 11.11 9.49
CA GLY A 353 31.93 11.11 10.48
C GLY A 353 31.94 12.34 11.38
N ASP A 354 32.96 12.37 12.23
CA ASP A 354 33.18 13.41 13.21
C ASP A 354 34.52 14.11 12.94
N VAL A 355 34.51 15.44 12.94
CA VAL A 355 35.69 16.29 12.90
C VAL A 355 35.58 17.29 14.05
N ASP A 356 36.38 17.14 15.10
CA ASP A 356 36.21 17.85 16.35
C ASP A 356 34.78 17.60 16.92
N LYS A 357 33.98 18.65 17.08
CA LYS A 357 32.59 18.59 17.56
C LYS A 357 31.56 18.64 16.41
N TRP A 358 32.02 18.60 15.17
CA TRP A 358 31.16 18.57 14.01
C TRP A 358 30.91 17.13 13.58
N HIS A 359 29.65 16.77 13.47
CA HIS A 359 29.20 15.56 12.80
C HIS A 359 28.69 15.90 11.40
N TYR A 360 29.09 15.12 10.40
CA TYR A 360 28.63 15.29 9.02
C TYR A 360 28.15 13.97 8.40
N ASP A 361 27.17 14.05 7.50
CA ASP A 361 26.70 12.94 6.67
C ASP A 361 26.39 13.46 5.26
N LEU A 362 27.15 13.00 4.29
CA LEU A 362 26.94 13.29 2.87
C LEU A 362 26.53 11.99 2.17
N SER A 363 25.41 12.01 1.47
CA SER A 363 24.87 10.82 0.79
C SER A 363 24.27 11.13 -0.55
N LEU A 364 24.25 10.10 -1.40
CA LEU A 364 23.54 10.07 -2.68
C LEU A 364 22.69 8.80 -2.73
N THR A 365 21.41 8.97 -3.03
CA THR A 365 20.44 7.87 -3.21
C THR A 365 19.91 7.90 -4.63
N TYR A 366 19.80 6.74 -5.25
CA TYR A 366 19.02 6.52 -6.46
C TYR A 366 18.00 5.42 -6.22
N GLY A 367 16.74 5.69 -6.57
CA GLY A 367 15.67 4.72 -6.53
C GLY A 367 14.88 4.67 -7.84
N ARG A 368 14.36 3.50 -8.17
CA ARG A 368 13.54 3.29 -9.38
C ARG A 368 12.56 2.15 -9.15
N ASP A 369 11.31 2.38 -9.53
CA ASP A 369 10.31 1.34 -9.72
C ASP A 369 9.81 1.36 -11.16
N SER A 370 9.64 0.18 -11.77
CA SER A 370 9.24 0.00 -13.16
C SER A 370 8.25 -1.14 -13.29
N VAL A 371 7.04 -0.84 -13.75
CA VAL A 371 5.93 -1.77 -13.87
C VAL A 371 5.59 -1.95 -15.35
N SER A 372 5.76 -3.16 -15.88
CA SER A 372 5.26 -3.57 -17.20
C SER A 372 3.91 -4.23 -17.05
N LEU A 373 2.91 -3.75 -17.79
CA LEU A 373 1.53 -4.24 -17.73
C LEU A 373 1.20 -5.08 -18.96
N SER A 374 0.38 -6.10 -18.76
CA SER A 374 -0.14 -6.97 -19.82
C SER A 374 -1.53 -7.48 -19.48
N THR A 375 -2.39 -7.55 -20.47
CA THR A 375 -3.70 -8.19 -20.37
C THR A 375 -3.66 -9.57 -21.05
N LEU A 376 -3.88 -10.62 -20.25
CA LEU A 376 -3.79 -12.01 -20.70
C LEU A 376 -5.17 -12.65 -20.82
N ASN A 377 -5.28 -13.69 -21.66
CA ASN A 377 -6.54 -14.40 -21.91
C ASN A 377 -7.71 -13.45 -22.25
N SER A 378 -7.42 -12.35 -22.94
CA SER A 378 -8.36 -11.31 -23.35
C SER A 378 -8.64 -11.37 -24.85
N ALA A 379 -9.24 -10.34 -25.39
CA ALA A 379 -9.39 -10.08 -26.81
C ALA A 379 -9.75 -8.61 -27.03
N ASN A 380 -9.44 -8.07 -28.22
CA ASN A 380 -9.91 -6.77 -28.67
C ASN A 380 -11.13 -6.95 -29.60
N PRO A 381 -12.36 -6.62 -29.14
CA PRO A 381 -13.58 -6.89 -29.88
C PRO A 381 -13.65 -6.20 -31.24
N ALA A 382 -13.32 -4.91 -31.26
CA ALA A 382 -13.46 -4.11 -32.48
C ALA A 382 -12.37 -4.42 -33.50
N LEU A 383 -11.14 -4.70 -33.05
CA LEU A 383 -10.08 -5.15 -33.94
C LEU A 383 -10.44 -6.50 -34.58
N PHE A 384 -10.95 -7.45 -33.78
CA PHE A 384 -11.40 -8.73 -34.32
C PHE A 384 -12.55 -8.53 -35.34
N ALA A 385 -13.54 -7.72 -35.03
CA ALA A 385 -14.64 -7.44 -35.93
C ALA A 385 -14.18 -6.87 -37.28
N GLN A 386 -13.20 -5.95 -37.26
CA GLN A 386 -12.61 -5.37 -38.47
C GLN A 386 -11.81 -6.42 -39.28
N LEU A 387 -10.98 -7.22 -38.62
CA LEU A 387 -10.23 -8.28 -39.29
C LEU A 387 -11.16 -9.31 -39.93
N GLN A 388 -12.25 -9.71 -39.24
CA GLN A 388 -13.21 -10.64 -39.74
C GLN A 388 -13.98 -10.07 -40.91
N ALA A 389 -14.37 -8.79 -40.86
CA ALA A 389 -15.07 -8.13 -41.97
C ALA A 389 -14.21 -7.95 -43.24
N ALA A 390 -12.87 -8.00 -43.10
CA ALA A 390 -11.95 -7.89 -44.22
C ALA A 390 -11.64 -9.20 -44.94
N THR A 391 -12.12 -10.35 -44.41
CA THR A 391 -11.87 -11.69 -45.01
C THR A 391 -13.14 -12.52 -45.08
N PRO A 392 -13.33 -13.30 -46.17
CA PRO A 392 -14.44 -14.24 -46.27
C PRO A 392 -14.23 -15.50 -45.41
N THR A 393 -13.01 -15.78 -44.96
CA THR A 393 -12.70 -16.92 -44.11
C THR A 393 -13.11 -16.64 -42.67
N VAL A 394 -13.74 -17.61 -42.02
CA VAL A 394 -14.04 -17.56 -40.59
C VAL A 394 -12.73 -17.61 -39.81
N LEU A 395 -12.43 -16.53 -39.09
CA LEU A 395 -11.26 -16.47 -38.23
C LEU A 395 -11.52 -17.22 -36.93
N THR A 396 -10.69 -18.21 -36.64
CA THR A 396 -10.75 -19.03 -35.42
C THR A 396 -9.60 -18.68 -34.45
N ASP A 397 -8.54 -18.07 -34.96
CA ASP A 397 -7.41 -17.60 -34.19
C ASP A 397 -7.47 -16.09 -34.02
N LEU A 398 -7.24 -15.65 -32.79
CA LEU A 398 -7.18 -14.24 -32.42
C LEU A 398 -6.15 -14.02 -31.32
N GLN A 399 -5.58 -12.82 -31.29
CA GLN A 399 -4.65 -12.45 -30.22
C GLN A 399 -5.36 -12.48 -28.86
N ARG A 400 -4.73 -13.14 -27.89
CA ARG A 400 -5.28 -13.35 -26.54
C ARG A 400 -4.46 -12.68 -25.44
N ASN A 401 -3.23 -12.29 -25.70
CA ASN A 401 -2.33 -11.66 -24.76
C ASN A 401 -1.82 -10.38 -25.38
N PHE A 402 -1.83 -9.31 -24.61
CA PHE A 402 -1.52 -7.96 -25.05
C PHE A 402 -0.50 -7.35 -24.09
N TYR A 403 0.51 -6.69 -24.65
CA TYR A 403 1.39 -5.82 -23.90
C TYR A 403 0.75 -4.43 -23.82
N ASP A 404 0.43 -3.98 -22.61
CA ASP A 404 -0.35 -2.77 -22.38
C ASP A 404 0.53 -1.53 -22.16
N GLY A 405 1.85 -1.71 -22.10
CA GLY A 405 2.80 -0.63 -21.86
C GLY A 405 3.47 -0.73 -20.49
N SER A 406 4.15 0.34 -20.10
CA SER A 406 4.85 0.37 -18.82
C SER A 406 4.78 1.72 -18.12
N LEU A 407 4.88 1.67 -16.81
CA LEU A 407 5.03 2.82 -15.91
C LEU A 407 6.43 2.77 -15.28
N LYS A 408 7.04 3.92 -15.07
CA LYS A 408 8.32 4.03 -14.39
C LYS A 408 8.34 5.23 -13.49
N ASN A 409 8.69 5.04 -12.23
CA ASN A 409 9.04 6.08 -11.28
C ASN A 409 10.53 6.03 -10.96
N SER A 410 11.18 7.17 -10.77
CA SER A 410 12.58 7.25 -10.37
C SER A 410 12.85 8.48 -9.53
N GLU A 411 13.77 8.36 -8.58
CA GLU A 411 14.17 9.44 -7.69
C GLU A 411 15.69 9.45 -7.52
N TRP A 412 16.29 10.62 -7.63
CA TRP A 412 17.63 10.93 -7.15
C TRP A 412 17.52 11.86 -5.96
N ALA A 413 18.25 11.59 -4.88
CA ALA A 413 18.35 12.47 -3.74
C ALA A 413 19.81 12.57 -3.27
N ALA A 414 20.34 13.79 -3.18
CA ALA A 414 21.63 14.07 -2.56
C ALA A 414 21.37 14.87 -1.28
N ASN A 415 21.93 14.42 -0.14
CA ASN A 415 21.74 15.04 1.15
C ASN A 415 23.08 15.37 1.79
N LEU A 416 23.14 16.55 2.39
CA LEU A 416 24.22 16.95 3.30
C LEU A 416 23.59 17.34 4.64
N ASP A 417 23.96 16.63 5.70
CA ASP A 417 23.54 16.89 7.07
C ASP A 417 24.78 17.24 7.91
N ILE A 418 24.74 18.34 8.67
CA ILE A 418 25.80 18.79 9.54
C ILE A 418 25.22 19.08 10.92
N THR A 419 25.82 18.53 11.97
CA THR A 419 25.38 18.74 13.35
C THR A 419 26.57 19.15 14.22
N ARG A 420 26.33 20.04 15.17
CA ARG A 420 27.33 20.44 16.16
C ARG A 420 26.71 20.69 17.52
N GLU A 421 27.42 20.28 18.55
CA GLU A 421 27.08 20.60 19.94
C GLU A 421 27.92 21.79 20.46
N PHE A 422 27.24 22.73 21.14
CA PHE A 422 27.83 23.91 21.75
C PHE A 422 27.54 23.89 23.24
N ASP A 423 28.57 23.97 24.05
CA ASP A 423 28.42 24.20 25.48
C ASP A 423 28.11 25.70 25.74
N ALA A 424 26.90 25.97 26.17
CA ALA A 424 26.39 27.30 26.45
C ALA A 424 26.09 27.50 27.95
N GLY A 425 26.54 26.58 28.82
CA GLY A 425 26.27 26.63 30.26
C GLY A 425 24.78 26.34 30.61
N LEU A 426 24.04 25.70 29.71
CA LEU A 426 22.67 25.21 29.92
C LEU A 426 22.68 23.81 30.57
N ALA A 427 21.52 23.22 30.82
CA ALA A 427 21.42 21.90 31.42
C ALA A 427 22.06 20.80 30.55
N LYS A 428 22.00 20.96 29.20
CA LYS A 428 22.77 20.18 28.24
C LYS A 428 23.34 21.10 27.16
N PRO A 429 24.34 20.65 26.37
CA PRO A 429 24.83 21.39 25.21
C PRO A 429 23.66 21.69 24.23
N ILE A 430 23.76 22.85 23.57
CA ILE A 430 22.86 23.18 22.44
C ILE A 430 23.28 22.32 21.26
N THR A 431 22.32 21.65 20.64
CA THR A 431 22.54 20.94 19.38
C THR A 431 22.01 21.79 18.23
N LEU A 432 22.88 22.17 17.30
CA LEU A 432 22.55 22.84 16.05
C LEU A 432 22.76 21.87 14.89
N ALA A 433 21.71 21.58 14.13
CA ALA A 433 21.80 20.82 12.90
C ALA A 433 21.35 21.69 11.71
N PHE A 434 22.01 21.56 10.57
CA PHE A 434 21.61 22.21 9.33
C PHE A 434 22.08 21.40 8.14
N GLY A 435 21.46 21.62 6.99
CA GLY A 435 21.80 20.84 5.82
C GLY A 435 21.06 21.26 4.57
N GLY A 436 21.28 20.49 3.52
CA GLY A 436 20.67 20.70 2.23
C GLY A 436 20.32 19.40 1.52
N GLU A 437 19.33 19.49 0.66
CA GLU A 437 18.89 18.39 -0.20
C GLU A 437 18.75 18.87 -1.63
N TRP A 438 19.21 18.05 -2.56
CA TRP A 438 18.83 18.13 -3.96
C TRP A 438 18.07 16.86 -4.33
N ARG A 439 16.92 17.01 -5.00
CA ARG A 439 16.11 15.88 -5.44
C ARG A 439 15.67 16.05 -6.89
N LYS A 440 15.62 14.94 -7.63
CA LYS A 440 15.08 14.89 -8.98
C LYS A 440 14.16 13.67 -9.10
N ASP A 441 12.87 13.95 -9.28
CA ASP A 441 11.83 12.95 -9.51
C ASP A 441 11.59 12.79 -11.01
N GLY A 442 11.26 11.59 -11.45
CA GLY A 442 10.90 11.27 -12.82
C GLY A 442 9.77 10.27 -12.90
N TYR A 443 8.81 10.51 -13.79
CA TYR A 443 7.72 9.59 -14.09
C TYR A 443 7.57 9.43 -15.59
N ALA A 444 7.42 8.18 -16.06
CA ALA A 444 7.28 7.91 -17.48
C ALA A 444 6.19 6.87 -17.73
N ILE A 445 5.44 7.08 -18.80
CA ILE A 445 4.46 6.15 -19.36
C ILE A 445 4.93 5.76 -20.75
N THR A 446 5.04 4.46 -21.02
CA THR A 446 5.40 3.91 -22.32
C THR A 446 4.16 3.27 -22.95
N PRO A 447 3.88 3.48 -24.25
CA PRO A 447 2.70 2.92 -24.87
C PRO A 447 2.76 1.39 -24.96
N GLY A 448 1.57 0.79 -25.01
CA GLY A 448 1.40 -0.62 -25.31
C GLY A 448 1.56 -0.94 -26.80
N GLU A 449 1.38 -2.21 -27.14
CA GLU A 449 1.33 -2.62 -28.54
C GLU A 449 0.01 -2.17 -29.21
N PHE A 450 0.00 -1.96 -30.52
CA PHE A 450 -1.15 -1.43 -31.25
C PHE A 450 -2.45 -2.17 -30.92
N ALA A 451 -2.44 -3.49 -30.90
CA ALA A 451 -3.63 -4.30 -30.66
C ALA A 451 -4.17 -4.14 -29.22
N SER A 452 -3.37 -3.70 -28.25
CA SER A 452 -3.81 -3.49 -26.88
C SER A 452 -4.72 -2.28 -26.71
N TYR A 453 -4.52 -1.21 -27.49
CA TYR A 453 -5.25 0.06 -27.36
C TYR A 453 -6.11 0.43 -28.58
N ALA A 454 -5.85 -0.16 -29.77
CA ALA A 454 -6.56 0.21 -30.99
C ALA A 454 -8.05 -0.10 -30.88
N TYR A 455 -8.90 0.79 -31.45
CA TYR A 455 -10.36 0.62 -31.56
C TYR A 455 -11.08 0.36 -30.21
N GLY A 456 -10.55 0.85 -29.11
CA GLY A 456 -11.10 0.66 -27.77
C GLY A 456 -10.38 -0.39 -26.95
N GLY A 457 -9.43 -1.11 -27.54
CA GLY A 457 -8.47 -1.95 -26.87
C GLY A 457 -8.95 -3.32 -26.42
N ALA A 458 -8.08 -4.00 -25.69
CA ALA A 458 -8.35 -5.29 -25.07
C ALA A 458 -9.42 -5.16 -23.96
N GLN A 459 -10.17 -6.23 -23.73
CA GLN A 459 -11.14 -6.30 -22.63
C GLN A 459 -10.44 -6.41 -21.30
N SER A 460 -10.86 -5.68 -20.29
CA SER A 460 -10.32 -5.39 -18.97
C SER A 460 -9.46 -4.12 -18.98
N TYR A 461 -8.21 -4.21 -19.31
CA TYR A 461 -7.29 -3.07 -19.33
C TYR A 461 -6.78 -2.82 -20.76
N PRO A 462 -7.33 -1.84 -21.50
CA PRO A 462 -6.74 -1.36 -22.74
C PRO A 462 -5.36 -0.76 -22.48
N GLY A 463 -4.39 -1.10 -23.34
CA GLY A 463 -3.04 -0.57 -23.20
C GLY A 463 -2.96 0.95 -23.39
N PHE A 464 -1.89 1.54 -22.89
CA PHE A 464 -1.61 2.96 -23.07
C PHE A 464 -1.44 3.28 -24.57
N ALA A 465 -2.20 4.24 -25.03
CA ALA A 465 -2.03 4.75 -26.39
C ALA A 465 -0.77 5.65 -26.47
N PRO A 466 -0.20 5.89 -27.67
CA PRO A 466 0.89 6.85 -27.83
C PRO A 466 0.55 8.27 -27.32
N THR A 467 -0.71 8.64 -27.27
CA THR A 467 -1.21 9.91 -26.73
C THR A 467 -1.18 9.97 -25.20
N ASP A 468 -1.08 8.82 -24.52
CA ASP A 468 -0.96 8.71 -23.07
C ASP A 468 0.52 8.69 -22.62
N ALA A 469 1.41 8.38 -23.56
CA ALA A 469 2.84 8.23 -23.29
C ALA A 469 3.53 9.59 -23.06
N GLY A 470 4.51 9.58 -22.18
CA GLY A 470 5.29 10.76 -21.86
C GLY A 470 6.35 10.48 -20.81
N SER A 471 7.27 11.44 -20.66
CA SER A 471 8.30 11.41 -19.61
C SER A 471 8.35 12.77 -18.95
N TYR A 472 8.17 12.79 -17.65
CA TYR A 472 7.99 13.99 -16.83
C TYR A 472 9.02 14.00 -15.72
N THR A 473 9.53 15.19 -15.38
CA THR A 473 10.53 15.34 -14.34
C THR A 473 10.25 16.56 -13.48
N ARG A 474 10.63 16.47 -12.21
CA ARG A 474 10.62 17.55 -11.25
C ARG A 474 11.97 17.63 -10.57
N THR A 475 12.50 18.83 -10.36
CA THR A 475 13.72 19.05 -9.56
C THR A 475 13.38 19.90 -8.35
N GLY A 476 13.88 19.52 -7.18
CA GLY A 476 13.74 20.26 -5.94
C GLY A 476 15.08 20.54 -5.28
N TYR A 477 15.14 21.66 -4.57
CA TYR A 477 16.27 22.05 -3.71
C TYR A 477 15.72 22.47 -2.37
N ALA A 478 16.38 22.03 -1.31
CA ALA A 478 15.98 22.37 0.06
C ALA A 478 17.16 22.76 0.92
N GLY A 479 16.91 23.64 1.89
CA GLY A 479 17.81 23.91 3.00
C GLY A 479 17.03 23.94 4.29
N TYR A 480 17.64 23.43 5.39
CA TYR A 480 17.01 23.38 6.69
C TYR A 480 17.98 23.77 7.82
N ALA A 481 17.42 24.20 8.94
CA ALA A 481 18.11 24.35 10.21
C ALA A 481 17.20 23.83 11.34
N ASP A 482 17.82 23.22 12.35
CA ASP A 482 17.18 22.61 13.50
C ASP A 482 18.01 22.92 14.76
N LEU A 483 17.37 23.42 15.81
CA LEU A 483 17.99 23.84 17.05
C LEU A 483 17.31 23.15 18.24
N ALA A 484 18.06 22.26 18.90
CA ALA A 484 17.61 21.61 20.13
C ALA A 484 18.35 22.20 21.34
N ILE A 485 17.57 22.56 22.36
CA ILE A 485 18.08 23.19 23.59
C ILE A 485 17.43 22.59 24.84
N ASP A 486 18.24 22.38 25.89
CA ASP A 486 17.77 22.00 27.22
C ASP A 486 18.11 23.16 28.21
N PRO A 487 17.28 24.22 28.24
CA PRO A 487 17.63 25.46 28.97
C PRO A 487 17.72 25.25 30.50
N VAL A 488 16.92 24.34 31.02
CA VAL A 488 16.92 23.89 32.42
C VAL A 488 16.69 22.39 32.49
N THR A 489 17.10 21.77 33.58
CA THR A 489 16.90 20.32 33.79
C THR A 489 15.39 19.96 33.63
N GLY A 490 15.13 18.97 32.84
CA GLY A 490 13.78 18.48 32.56
C GLY A 490 13.06 19.21 31.44
N LEU A 491 13.53 20.35 30.93
CA LEU A 491 12.90 21.03 29.79
C LEU A 491 13.76 20.86 28.52
N HIS A 492 13.17 20.20 27.51
CA HIS A 492 13.73 20.10 26.18
C HIS A 492 12.86 20.89 25.18
N ILE A 493 13.47 21.69 24.33
CA ILE A 493 12.84 22.48 23.26
C ILE A 493 13.61 22.23 21.97
N ASP A 494 12.85 22.00 20.88
CA ASP A 494 13.39 21.78 19.55
C ASP A 494 12.62 22.64 18.55
N VAL A 495 13.35 23.38 17.69
CA VAL A 495 12.80 24.29 16.68
C VAL A 495 13.47 24.02 15.35
N ALA A 496 12.69 23.60 14.36
CA ALA A 496 13.16 23.34 13.01
C ALA A 496 12.48 24.24 11.98
N GLY A 497 13.23 24.63 10.96
CA GLY A 497 12.73 25.34 9.79
C GLY A 497 13.34 24.79 8.51
N ARG A 498 12.55 24.69 7.44
CA ARG A 498 12.99 24.21 6.13
C ARG A 498 12.35 25.04 5.02
N PHE A 499 13.14 25.37 4.02
CA PHE A 499 12.70 26.01 2.79
C PHE A 499 13.02 25.12 1.61
N GLU A 500 12.03 24.92 0.74
CA GLU A 500 12.14 24.09 -0.45
C GLU A 500 11.68 24.87 -1.69
N HIS A 501 12.33 24.62 -2.82
CA HIS A 501 11.94 25.15 -4.12
C HIS A 501 11.84 24.02 -5.15
N PHE A 502 10.73 23.94 -5.85
CA PHE A 502 10.44 22.94 -6.89
C PHE A 502 10.24 23.61 -8.26
N SER A 503 10.69 22.92 -9.31
CA SER A 503 10.69 23.42 -10.67
C SER A 503 9.31 23.67 -11.29
N ASP A 504 8.25 23.08 -10.75
CA ASP A 504 6.88 23.10 -11.31
C ASP A 504 5.90 23.96 -10.49
N PHE A 505 5.94 23.95 -9.17
CA PHE A 505 4.98 24.67 -8.32
C PHE A 505 5.61 25.74 -7.40
N GLY A 506 6.95 25.96 -7.50
CA GLY A 506 7.65 27.04 -6.78
C GLY A 506 8.05 26.67 -5.36
N SER A 507 7.98 27.63 -4.43
CA SER A 507 8.60 27.52 -3.11
C SER A 507 7.61 27.27 -1.99
N VAL A 508 8.07 26.51 -0.98
CA VAL A 508 7.33 26.20 0.25
C VAL A 508 8.25 26.31 1.46
N GLY A 509 7.76 26.95 2.53
CA GLY A 509 8.42 26.98 3.83
C GLY A 509 7.65 26.13 4.85
N THR A 510 8.39 25.35 5.64
CA THR A 510 7.84 24.56 6.74
C THR A 510 8.60 24.82 8.03
N GLY A 511 7.90 24.70 9.16
CA GLY A 511 8.46 24.88 10.49
C GLY A 511 7.90 23.89 11.49
N LYS A 512 8.64 23.61 12.54
CA LYS A 512 8.25 22.72 13.64
C LYS A 512 8.75 23.28 14.95
N PHE A 513 7.94 23.18 15.98
CA PHE A 513 8.26 23.48 17.36
C PHE A 513 7.85 22.29 18.21
N ASN A 514 8.78 21.72 18.95
CA ASN A 514 8.55 20.67 19.93
C ASN A 514 8.94 21.17 21.31
N ALA A 515 8.22 20.76 22.34
CA ALA A 515 8.62 20.93 23.72
C ALA A 515 8.28 19.70 24.55
N ARG A 516 9.17 19.32 25.46
CA ARG A 516 8.96 18.27 26.45
C ARG A 516 9.37 18.79 27.82
N TYR A 517 8.56 18.50 28.84
CA TYR A 517 8.92 18.78 30.22
C TYR A 517 8.78 17.53 31.09
N ASP A 518 9.90 17.10 31.66
CA ASP A 518 9.99 16.00 32.62
C ASP A 518 9.82 16.53 34.04
N PHE A 519 8.65 16.33 34.64
CA PHE A 519 8.39 16.67 36.06
C PHE A 519 9.19 15.79 36.99
N SER A 520 9.44 14.55 36.56
CA SER A 520 10.26 13.56 37.27
C SER A 520 10.65 12.47 36.25
N PRO A 521 11.54 11.52 36.60
CA PRO A 521 11.80 10.36 35.76
C PRO A 521 10.57 9.49 35.44
N ALA A 522 9.49 9.67 36.22
CA ALA A 522 8.25 8.90 36.07
C ALA A 522 7.17 9.60 35.24
N ILE A 523 7.23 10.91 35.04
CA ILE A 523 6.14 11.69 34.42
C ILE A 523 6.70 12.80 33.55
N ALA A 524 6.27 12.84 32.30
CA ALA A 524 6.57 13.93 31.37
C ALA A 524 5.32 14.32 30.55
N ILE A 525 5.32 15.58 30.08
CA ILE A 525 4.40 16.06 29.03
C ILE A 525 5.22 16.48 27.82
N ARG A 526 4.57 16.41 26.67
CA ARG A 526 5.17 16.85 25.39
C ARG A 526 4.14 17.52 24.50
N GLY A 527 4.59 18.36 23.59
CA GLY A 527 3.70 18.99 22.63
C GLY A 527 4.45 19.42 21.38
N THR A 528 3.75 19.36 20.26
CA THR A 528 4.30 19.74 18.94
C THR A 528 3.33 20.64 18.22
N PHE A 529 3.86 21.66 17.57
CA PHE A 529 3.19 22.44 16.54
C PHE A 529 4.05 22.41 15.27
N SER A 530 3.46 22.02 14.14
CA SER A 530 4.16 22.03 12.86
C SER A 530 3.23 22.37 11.71
N ASN A 531 3.82 22.89 10.64
CA ASN A 531 3.19 22.92 9.33
C ASN A 531 3.97 22.03 8.37
N GLY A 532 3.26 21.47 7.42
CA GLY A 532 3.82 20.57 6.41
C GLY A 532 3.19 20.78 5.05
N PHE A 533 3.72 20.08 4.07
CA PHE A 533 3.15 20.03 2.74
C PHE A 533 3.44 18.69 2.06
N ARG A 534 2.65 18.39 1.03
CA ARG A 534 2.91 17.31 0.09
C ARG A 534 2.85 17.86 -1.34
N ALA A 535 3.89 17.60 -2.11
CA ALA A 535 3.85 17.83 -3.55
C ALA A 535 2.87 16.85 -4.21
N PRO A 536 2.11 17.24 -5.24
CA PRO A 536 1.43 16.26 -6.08
C PRO A 536 2.47 15.28 -6.62
N THR A 537 2.21 13.99 -6.61
CA THR A 537 3.11 13.05 -7.28
C THR A 537 3.01 13.24 -8.80
N LEU A 538 4.10 13.00 -9.53
CA LEU A 538 4.03 13.05 -11.00
C LEU A 538 3.05 12.01 -11.55
N ALA A 539 2.81 10.91 -10.83
CA ALA A 539 1.78 9.95 -11.16
C ALA A 539 0.37 10.56 -11.06
N GLU A 540 0.04 11.28 -9.97
CA GLU A 540 -1.26 11.98 -9.84
C GLU A 540 -1.47 13.04 -10.92
N GLU A 541 -0.40 13.67 -11.41
CA GLU A 541 -0.47 14.73 -12.43
C GLU A 541 -0.63 14.21 -13.87
N TYR A 542 -0.01 13.05 -14.17
CA TYR A 542 0.17 12.62 -15.57
C TYR A 542 -0.37 11.23 -15.88
N TYR A 543 -0.76 10.43 -14.87
CA TYR A 543 -1.28 9.09 -15.12
C TYR A 543 -2.57 9.14 -15.92
N SER A 544 -2.64 8.33 -16.97
CA SER A 544 -3.79 8.12 -17.82
C SER A 544 -4.06 6.64 -17.98
N SER A 545 -5.31 6.24 -17.96
CA SER A 545 -5.71 4.87 -18.27
C SER A 545 -7.17 4.82 -18.71
N VAL A 546 -7.57 3.69 -19.30
CA VAL A 546 -8.95 3.37 -19.59
C VAL A 546 -9.26 2.01 -18.95
N ASN A 547 -10.39 1.91 -18.28
CA ASN A 547 -10.92 0.66 -17.77
C ASN A 547 -12.18 0.27 -18.55
N VAL A 548 -12.21 -0.94 -19.09
CA VAL A 548 -13.33 -1.49 -19.85
C VAL A 548 -13.95 -2.67 -19.08
N GLY A 549 -15.00 -2.36 -18.35
CA GLY A 549 -15.83 -3.35 -17.67
C GLY A 549 -16.77 -4.08 -18.64
N PRO A 550 -17.56 -5.04 -18.13
CA PRO A 550 -18.53 -5.79 -18.95
C PRO A 550 -19.58 -4.93 -19.65
N GLY A 551 -19.88 -3.75 -19.13
CA GLY A 551 -20.86 -2.81 -19.72
C GLY A 551 -20.53 -1.35 -19.44
N SER A 552 -19.30 -1.06 -19.05
CA SER A 552 -18.87 0.30 -18.68
C SER A 552 -17.51 0.63 -19.26
N THR A 553 -17.27 1.93 -19.48
CA THR A 553 -15.96 2.45 -19.90
C THR A 553 -15.66 3.73 -19.09
N PHE A 554 -14.57 3.72 -18.32
CA PHE A 554 -14.10 4.87 -17.56
C PHE A 554 -12.67 5.22 -17.91
N GLY A 555 -12.41 6.52 -18.12
CA GLY A 555 -11.07 7.06 -18.32
C GLY A 555 -10.55 7.75 -17.08
N GLN A 556 -9.32 7.41 -16.65
CA GLN A 556 -8.57 8.25 -15.71
C GLN A 556 -7.97 9.42 -16.49
N LEU A 557 -8.43 10.63 -16.22
CA LEU A 557 -8.00 11.84 -16.92
C LEU A 557 -6.85 12.50 -16.17
N PRO A 558 -5.68 12.72 -16.80
CA PRO A 558 -4.60 13.47 -16.17
C PRO A 558 -4.99 14.93 -15.92
N PRO A 559 -4.83 15.48 -14.71
CA PRO A 559 -5.17 16.86 -14.41
C PRO A 559 -4.42 17.89 -15.27
N ASN A 560 -3.21 17.53 -15.70
CA ASN A 560 -2.36 18.41 -16.53
C ASN A 560 -2.66 18.31 -18.04
N SER A 561 -3.67 17.49 -18.45
CA SER A 561 -4.07 17.35 -19.86
C SER A 561 -4.96 18.51 -20.33
N ASP A 562 -4.87 18.82 -21.64
CA ASP A 562 -5.76 19.81 -22.26
C ASP A 562 -7.25 19.44 -22.09
N ALA A 563 -7.57 18.14 -22.15
CA ALA A 563 -8.94 17.65 -21.93
C ALA A 563 -9.46 17.99 -20.52
N ALA A 564 -8.62 17.87 -19.49
CA ALA A 564 -8.99 18.24 -18.12
C ALA A 564 -9.23 19.75 -17.99
N GLN A 565 -8.38 20.56 -18.62
CA GLN A 565 -8.50 22.02 -18.60
C GLN A 565 -9.74 22.50 -19.36
N LEU A 566 -10.07 21.89 -20.51
CA LEU A 566 -11.31 22.18 -21.25
C LEU A 566 -12.57 21.84 -20.44
N LEU A 567 -12.49 20.83 -19.58
CA LEU A 567 -13.55 20.50 -18.61
C LEU A 567 -13.56 21.42 -17.37
N GLY A 568 -12.62 22.38 -17.28
CA GLY A 568 -12.54 23.36 -16.19
C GLY A 568 -11.77 22.89 -14.94
N PHE A 569 -11.05 21.76 -15.02
CA PHE A 569 -10.20 21.31 -13.91
C PHE A 569 -8.86 22.04 -13.91
N PRO A 570 -8.47 22.66 -12.78
CA PRO A 570 -7.15 23.28 -12.67
C PRO A 570 -6.04 22.24 -12.49
N LYS A 571 -4.80 22.64 -12.81
CA LYS A 571 -3.62 21.86 -12.44
C LYS A 571 -3.52 21.65 -10.93
N LEU A 572 -2.92 20.55 -10.51
CA LEU A 572 -2.73 20.26 -9.09
C LEU A 572 -1.81 21.28 -8.41
N LYS A 573 -2.11 21.53 -7.14
CA LYS A 573 -1.31 22.37 -6.23
C LYS A 573 -0.85 21.51 -5.05
N PRO A 574 0.25 21.88 -4.37
CA PRO A 574 0.66 21.20 -3.15
C PRO A 574 -0.43 21.23 -2.07
N GLU A 575 -0.61 20.12 -1.40
CA GLU A 575 -1.35 20.06 -0.15
C GLU A 575 -0.59 20.81 0.95
N ARG A 576 -1.30 21.39 1.89
CA ARG A 576 -0.70 22.05 3.05
C ARG A 576 -1.32 21.54 4.33
N SER A 577 -0.49 21.26 5.33
CA SER A 577 -0.97 20.81 6.63
C SER A 577 -0.62 21.77 7.75
N THR A 578 -1.42 21.70 8.81
CA THR A 578 -1.12 22.25 10.13
C THR A 578 -1.42 21.18 11.15
N ASN A 579 -0.41 20.83 11.93
CA ASN A 579 -0.43 19.73 12.89
C ASN A 579 -0.24 20.31 14.31
N LEU A 580 -1.01 19.79 15.23
CA LEU A 580 -0.90 20.07 16.66
C LEU A 580 -1.01 18.76 17.42
N SER A 581 -0.07 18.49 18.33
CA SER A 581 -0.13 17.34 19.22
C SER A 581 0.19 17.74 20.67
N PHE A 582 -0.37 16.98 21.60
CA PHE A 582 -0.09 17.08 23.02
C PHE A 582 -0.06 15.67 23.61
N GLY A 583 1.00 15.35 24.34
CA GLY A 583 1.25 14.01 24.86
C GLY A 583 1.60 13.99 26.34
N PHE A 584 1.35 12.84 26.95
CA PHE A 584 1.68 12.49 28.32
C PHE A 584 2.46 11.16 28.33
N VAL A 585 3.58 11.11 29.02
CA VAL A 585 4.41 9.93 29.19
C VAL A 585 4.53 9.60 30.67
N ALA A 586 4.26 8.36 31.05
CA ALA A 586 4.32 7.92 32.43
C ALA A 586 5.02 6.57 32.59
N HIS A 587 5.82 6.47 33.66
CA HIS A 587 6.44 5.23 34.15
C HIS A 587 5.99 5.00 35.61
N PRO A 588 4.69 4.65 35.85
CA PRO A 588 4.13 4.59 37.20
C PRO A 588 4.66 3.43 38.05
N ALA A 589 5.26 2.44 37.41
CA ALA A 589 5.92 1.32 38.07
C ALA A 589 7.14 0.87 37.25
N PRO A 590 8.11 0.15 37.84
CA PRO A 590 9.20 -0.47 37.09
C PRO A 590 8.65 -1.33 35.93
N LYS A 591 9.26 -1.21 34.75
CA LYS A 591 8.88 -1.95 33.52
C LYS A 591 7.45 -1.64 32.98
N LEU A 592 6.73 -0.66 33.52
CA LEU A 592 5.47 -0.15 32.98
C LEU A 592 5.67 1.20 32.34
N GLN A 593 5.43 1.28 31.05
CA GLN A 593 5.43 2.52 30.28
C GLN A 593 4.03 2.77 29.71
N ILE A 594 3.53 3.98 29.84
CA ILE A 594 2.27 4.45 29.27
C ILE A 594 2.52 5.75 28.52
N THR A 595 2.05 5.83 27.28
CA THR A 595 2.04 7.08 26.51
C THR A 595 0.62 7.36 26.04
N VAL A 596 0.23 8.63 26.08
CA VAL A 596 -1.06 9.11 25.55
C VAL A 596 -0.77 10.36 24.72
N ASP A 597 -1.15 10.37 23.46
CA ASP A 597 -0.97 11.50 22.56
C ASP A 597 -2.29 11.87 21.88
N ALA A 598 -2.73 13.10 22.07
CA ALA A 598 -3.86 13.68 21.36
C ALA A 598 -3.35 14.56 20.21
N TYR A 599 -4.02 14.52 19.05
CA TYR A 599 -3.56 15.24 17.88
C TYR A 599 -4.70 15.85 17.05
N GLN A 600 -4.36 16.89 16.29
CA GLN A 600 -5.18 17.44 15.23
C GLN A 600 -4.30 17.72 14.00
N ILE A 601 -4.73 17.24 12.84
CA ILE A 601 -4.12 17.46 11.54
C ILE A 601 -5.16 18.10 10.62
N LYS A 602 -4.91 19.32 10.18
CA LYS A 602 -5.72 20.01 9.17
C LYS A 602 -4.95 19.98 7.84
N ILE A 603 -5.59 19.48 6.77
CA ILE A 603 -5.03 19.50 5.42
C ILE A 603 -5.91 20.35 4.53
N THR A 604 -5.33 21.35 3.87
CA THR A 604 -6.00 22.19 2.87
C THR A 604 -5.49 21.85 1.47
N HIS A 605 -6.34 22.03 0.46
CA HIS A 605 -6.06 21.64 -0.92
C HIS A 605 -5.71 20.14 -1.05
N ARG A 606 -6.37 19.29 -0.24
CA ARG A 606 -6.12 17.85 -0.28
C ARG A 606 -6.37 17.30 -1.67
N ILE A 607 -5.40 16.55 -2.20
CA ILE A 607 -5.50 15.87 -3.49
C ILE A 607 -6.31 14.60 -3.26
N VAL A 608 -7.40 14.48 -3.99
CA VAL A 608 -8.33 13.36 -3.90
C VAL A 608 -8.70 12.90 -5.31
N ALA A 609 -8.96 11.62 -5.47
CA ALA A 609 -9.63 11.11 -6.66
C ALA A 609 -11.08 11.61 -6.65
N SER A 610 -11.57 12.11 -7.77
CA SER A 610 -12.99 12.39 -7.90
C SER A 610 -13.81 11.10 -7.73
N GLY A 611 -15.07 11.24 -7.41
CA GLY A 611 -16.03 10.20 -7.68
C GLY A 611 -16.14 9.93 -9.18
N ALA A 612 -16.97 8.95 -9.56
CA ALA A 612 -17.29 8.70 -10.96
C ALA A 612 -18.05 9.90 -11.55
N LEU A 613 -17.46 10.57 -12.54
CA LEU A 613 -18.07 11.68 -13.28
C LEU A 613 -18.62 11.15 -14.60
N PHE A 614 -19.93 11.05 -14.70
CA PHE A 614 -20.60 10.35 -15.79
C PHE A 614 -20.74 11.20 -17.07
N GLY A 615 -20.34 10.64 -18.21
CA GLY A 615 -20.68 11.12 -19.53
C GLY A 615 -22.00 10.52 -20.02
N SER A 616 -22.22 9.23 -19.73
CA SER A 616 -23.48 8.55 -19.97
C SER A 616 -23.87 7.61 -18.83
N SER A 617 -25.16 7.41 -18.61
CA SER A 617 -25.66 6.50 -17.60
C SER A 617 -27.06 6.00 -17.94
N GLY A 618 -27.28 4.68 -17.84
CA GLY A 618 -28.60 4.06 -17.85
C GLY A 618 -29.29 4.04 -16.48
N GLY A 619 -28.65 4.58 -15.44
CA GLY A 619 -29.11 4.46 -14.05
C GLY A 619 -28.86 3.06 -13.46
N SER A 620 -28.91 2.04 -14.29
CA SER A 620 -28.49 0.65 -14.00
C SER A 620 -28.04 -0.01 -15.29
N PRO A 621 -26.93 -0.78 -15.29
CA PRO A 621 -26.51 -1.52 -16.48
C PRO A 621 -27.53 -2.57 -16.94
N TYR A 622 -28.45 -2.93 -16.06
CA TYR A 622 -29.49 -3.93 -16.33
C TYR A 622 -30.80 -3.55 -15.65
N ASP A 623 -31.95 -3.88 -16.25
CA ASP A 623 -33.25 -3.76 -15.60
C ASP A 623 -33.43 -4.80 -14.47
N ALA A 624 -34.60 -4.81 -13.83
CA ALA A 624 -34.95 -5.77 -12.79
C ALA A 624 -34.92 -7.24 -13.29
N ASN A 625 -35.03 -7.46 -14.60
CA ASN A 625 -35.00 -8.76 -15.25
C ASN A 625 -33.58 -9.13 -15.71
N GLY A 626 -32.60 -8.23 -15.58
CA GLY A 626 -31.23 -8.45 -16.02
C GLY A 626 -30.94 -8.08 -17.47
N ASN A 627 -31.82 -7.33 -18.14
CA ASN A 627 -31.60 -6.86 -19.50
C ASN A 627 -30.79 -5.58 -19.51
N PRO A 628 -29.88 -5.38 -20.50
CA PRO A 628 -29.11 -4.13 -20.59
C PRO A 628 -30.06 -2.94 -20.83
N ILE A 629 -29.91 -1.88 -20.04
CA ILE A 629 -30.60 -0.61 -20.27
C ILE A 629 -29.68 0.29 -21.09
N PRO A 630 -30.12 0.82 -22.25
CA PRO A 630 -29.31 1.77 -23.02
C PRO A 630 -28.87 2.97 -22.17
N ALA A 631 -27.62 3.38 -22.29
CA ALA A 631 -27.09 4.52 -21.59
C ALA A 631 -27.65 5.83 -22.15
N ASN A 632 -28.09 6.73 -21.27
CA ASN A 632 -28.48 8.10 -21.62
C ASN A 632 -27.31 9.05 -21.49
N ILE A 633 -27.24 10.06 -22.31
CA ILE A 633 -26.24 11.14 -22.22
C ILE A 633 -26.53 11.93 -20.94
N VAL A 634 -25.48 12.10 -20.15
CA VAL A 634 -25.46 12.79 -18.86
C VAL A 634 -24.64 14.06 -18.99
N SER A 635 -23.45 13.99 -19.59
CA SER A 635 -22.59 15.13 -19.90
C SER A 635 -21.92 14.93 -21.25
N GLN A 636 -22.29 15.74 -22.25
CA GLN A 636 -21.67 15.69 -23.56
C GLN A 636 -20.17 16.09 -23.48
N ALA A 637 -19.82 17.04 -22.62
CA ALA A 637 -18.44 17.47 -22.45
C ALA A 637 -17.51 16.32 -22.01
N ILE A 638 -17.99 15.42 -21.14
CA ILE A 638 -17.20 14.25 -20.72
C ILE A 638 -17.09 13.24 -21.86
N LEU A 639 -18.18 13.02 -22.64
CA LEU A 639 -18.13 12.14 -23.82
C LEU A 639 -17.15 12.69 -24.87
N ASP A 640 -17.15 13.98 -25.09
CA ASP A 640 -16.23 14.65 -26.02
C ASP A 640 -14.77 14.53 -25.54
N ALA A 641 -14.54 14.67 -24.23
CA ALA A 641 -13.21 14.49 -23.62
C ALA A 641 -12.70 13.04 -23.80
N LEU A 642 -13.55 12.03 -23.58
CA LEU A 642 -13.22 10.62 -23.81
C LEU A 642 -12.94 10.35 -25.29
N THR A 643 -13.80 10.84 -26.18
CA THR A 643 -13.68 10.65 -27.64
C THR A 643 -12.44 11.35 -28.21
N SER A 644 -12.12 12.55 -27.75
CA SER A 644 -10.90 13.27 -28.16
C SER A 644 -9.62 12.48 -27.83
N ARG A 645 -9.67 11.66 -26.79
CA ARG A 645 -8.59 10.74 -26.41
C ARG A 645 -8.70 9.36 -27.09
N LYS A 646 -9.58 9.23 -28.10
CA LYS A 646 -9.82 8.00 -28.86
C LYS A 646 -10.33 6.83 -27.99
N VAL A 647 -10.92 7.12 -26.83
CA VAL A 647 -11.59 6.10 -25.99
C VAL A 647 -12.85 5.64 -26.71
N SER A 648 -12.97 4.34 -26.91
CA SER A 648 -14.17 3.75 -27.51
C SER A 648 -15.31 3.68 -26.48
N LEU A 649 -16.47 4.16 -26.86
CA LEU A 649 -17.69 4.05 -26.06
C LEU A 649 -18.56 2.85 -26.45
N ALA A 650 -18.09 1.99 -27.36
CA ALA A 650 -18.86 0.85 -27.89
C ALA A 650 -19.23 -0.17 -26.79
N ASP A 651 -18.42 -0.29 -25.76
CA ASP A 651 -18.64 -1.17 -24.61
C ASP A 651 -19.41 -0.50 -23.46
N ALA A 652 -19.64 0.81 -23.55
CA ALA A 652 -20.34 1.59 -22.53
C ALA A 652 -21.88 1.46 -22.70
N THR A 653 -22.39 0.24 -22.62
CA THR A 653 -23.83 -0.02 -22.74
C THR A 653 -24.64 0.49 -21.55
N SER A 654 -23.97 0.73 -20.41
CA SER A 654 -24.62 1.16 -19.17
C SER A 654 -24.04 2.48 -18.66
N TYR A 655 -22.72 2.58 -18.59
CA TYR A 655 -22.04 3.74 -18.03
C TYR A 655 -20.78 4.09 -18.83
N SER A 656 -20.57 5.38 -19.02
CA SER A 656 -19.24 5.92 -19.37
C SER A 656 -18.95 7.14 -18.54
N GLY A 657 -17.68 7.39 -18.27
CA GLY A 657 -17.31 8.52 -17.44
C GLY A 657 -15.80 8.68 -17.32
N ILE A 658 -15.42 9.62 -16.47
CA ILE A 658 -14.05 9.88 -16.09
C ILE A 658 -13.88 9.88 -14.58
N ASN A 659 -12.65 9.60 -14.14
CA ASN A 659 -12.12 9.96 -12.83
C ASN A 659 -10.96 10.92 -13.03
N ILE A 660 -10.73 11.81 -12.07
CA ILE A 660 -9.66 12.78 -12.13
C ILE A 660 -9.15 13.09 -10.71
N PHE A 661 -7.84 13.33 -10.57
CA PHE A 661 -7.28 13.89 -9.34
C PHE A 661 -7.47 15.40 -9.31
N SER A 662 -7.83 15.92 -8.16
CA SER A 662 -8.01 17.35 -7.95
C SER A 662 -7.73 17.74 -6.51
N ASN A 663 -7.36 19.00 -6.26
CA ASN A 663 -7.37 19.57 -4.91
C ASN A 663 -8.83 19.78 -4.45
N GLY A 664 -9.53 18.66 -4.30
CA GLY A 664 -11.00 18.60 -4.23
C GLY A 664 -11.59 18.76 -2.84
N ALA A 665 -10.77 18.76 -1.78
CA ALA A 665 -11.27 18.81 -0.41
C ALA A 665 -10.30 19.48 0.56
N ASP A 666 -10.85 19.99 1.67
CA ASP A 666 -10.11 20.28 2.90
C ASP A 666 -10.57 19.33 4.00
N THR A 667 -9.63 18.81 4.78
CA THR A 667 -9.93 17.84 5.84
C THR A 667 -9.37 18.26 7.19
N ARG A 668 -10.01 17.78 8.25
CA ARG A 668 -9.53 17.88 9.62
C ARG A 668 -9.63 16.52 10.29
N THR A 669 -8.50 15.95 10.67
CA THR A 669 -8.39 14.70 11.42
C THR A 669 -8.01 15.00 12.86
N ARG A 670 -8.75 14.42 13.81
CA ARG A 670 -8.49 14.50 15.24
C ARG A 670 -8.45 13.10 15.84
N GLY A 671 -7.57 12.89 16.79
CA GLY A 671 -7.49 11.59 17.43
C GLY A 671 -6.77 11.59 18.76
N VAL A 672 -6.77 10.41 19.36
CA VAL A 672 -6.05 10.08 20.58
C VAL A 672 -5.42 8.71 20.39
N GLU A 673 -4.14 8.60 20.69
CA GLU A 673 -3.37 7.35 20.71
C GLU A 673 -2.98 7.06 22.16
N LEU A 674 -3.02 5.77 22.54
CA LEU A 674 -2.50 5.30 23.80
C LEU A 674 -1.68 4.04 23.53
N THR A 675 -0.48 3.97 24.11
CA THR A 675 0.28 2.74 24.20
C THR A 675 0.65 2.45 25.65
N ALA A 676 0.55 1.19 26.05
CA ALA A 676 0.98 0.73 27.36
C ALA A 676 1.71 -0.61 27.21
N ASN A 677 2.91 -0.68 27.76
CA ASN A 677 3.74 -1.88 27.74
C ASN A 677 4.15 -2.19 29.19
N TYR A 678 4.03 -3.46 29.58
CA TYR A 678 4.42 -3.93 30.89
C TYR A 678 5.10 -5.30 30.78
N ALA A 679 6.28 -5.41 31.36
CA ALA A 679 6.99 -6.69 31.47
C ALA A 679 6.90 -7.20 32.91
N SER A 680 6.40 -8.44 33.06
CA SER A 680 6.30 -9.13 34.35
C SER A 680 7.08 -10.44 34.30
N ASP A 681 7.88 -10.66 35.35
CA ASP A 681 8.64 -11.90 35.53
C ASP A 681 7.98 -12.71 36.67
N PHE A 682 7.76 -14.00 36.40
CA PHE A 682 7.17 -14.96 37.35
C PHE A 682 8.21 -16.05 37.62
N GLY A 683 9.20 -15.79 38.52
CA GLY A 683 10.33 -16.66 38.73
C GLY A 683 11.42 -16.55 37.67
N ASP A 684 12.35 -17.52 37.63
CA ASP A 684 13.55 -17.46 36.80
C ASP A 684 13.35 -17.78 35.33
N SER A 685 12.22 -18.43 34.95
CA SER A 685 11.98 -18.98 33.63
C SER A 685 10.74 -18.42 32.91
N ASP A 686 9.87 -17.75 33.65
CA ASP A 686 8.58 -17.30 33.16
C ASP A 686 8.54 -15.77 33.01
N LYS A 687 8.29 -15.31 31.78
CA LYS A 687 8.17 -13.89 31.47
C LYS A 687 6.88 -13.66 30.69
N VAL A 688 6.14 -12.61 31.04
CA VAL A 688 4.99 -12.13 30.29
C VAL A 688 5.19 -10.66 29.91
N ASP A 689 5.23 -10.38 28.61
CA ASP A 689 5.19 -9.03 28.10
C ASP A 689 3.75 -8.70 27.65
N TRP A 690 3.16 -7.72 28.32
CA TRP A 690 1.82 -7.21 28.05
C TRP A 690 1.92 -5.97 27.18
N SER A 691 1.10 -5.88 26.16
CA SER A 691 1.00 -4.69 25.31
C SER A 691 -0.45 -4.29 25.08
N LEU A 692 -0.70 -3.00 25.09
CA LEU A 692 -1.99 -2.42 24.75
C LEU A 692 -1.73 -1.19 23.87
N GLY A 693 -2.30 -1.22 22.68
CA GLY A 693 -2.35 -0.08 21.78
C GLY A 693 -3.80 0.31 21.51
N PHE A 694 -4.11 1.58 21.59
CA PHE A 694 -5.43 2.14 21.28
C PHE A 694 -5.26 3.33 20.37
N ASN A 695 -6.06 3.40 19.31
CA ASN A 695 -6.19 4.57 18.47
C ASN A 695 -7.67 4.91 18.26
N TYR A 696 -7.99 6.17 18.49
CA TYR A 696 -9.23 6.78 18.05
C TYR A 696 -8.89 7.88 17.06
N ASN A 697 -9.49 7.85 15.87
CA ASN A 697 -9.37 8.96 14.94
C ASN A 697 -10.70 9.29 14.26
N LYS A 698 -10.88 10.55 13.91
CA LYS A 698 -12.04 11.04 13.16
C LYS A 698 -11.60 12.06 12.15
N THR A 699 -11.80 11.76 10.87
CA THR A 699 -11.62 12.71 9.76
C THR A 699 -12.96 13.34 9.40
N GLU A 700 -12.97 14.65 9.25
CA GLU A 700 -14.10 15.46 8.80
C GLU A 700 -13.70 16.24 7.55
N LEU A 701 -14.56 16.27 6.55
CA LEU A 701 -14.44 17.17 5.40
C LEU A 701 -14.92 18.56 5.85
N THR A 702 -14.02 19.53 5.76
CA THR A 702 -14.34 20.93 6.14
C THR A 702 -14.69 21.78 4.93
N ASN A 703 -14.32 21.31 3.73
CA ASN A 703 -14.69 21.88 2.45
C ASN A 703 -14.66 20.79 1.37
N ILE A 704 -15.58 20.85 0.41
CA ILE A 704 -15.58 20.03 -0.81
C ILE A 704 -15.76 20.96 -1.99
N VAL A 705 -14.88 20.82 -3.00
CA VAL A 705 -14.93 21.65 -4.20
C VAL A 705 -16.11 21.23 -5.07
N GLY A 706 -16.84 22.20 -5.61
CA GLY A 706 -17.93 21.95 -6.55
C GLY A 706 -17.43 21.47 -7.92
N LEU A 707 -18.34 20.88 -8.70
CA LEU A 707 -18.02 20.49 -10.08
C LEU A 707 -17.81 21.72 -10.96
N PRO A 708 -16.83 21.70 -11.88
CA PRO A 708 -16.73 22.71 -12.94
C PRO A 708 -18.00 22.73 -13.79
N ALA A 709 -18.39 23.92 -14.25
CA ALA A 709 -19.60 24.12 -15.01
C ALA A 709 -19.75 23.20 -16.26
N PRO A 710 -18.70 22.91 -17.03
CA PRO A 710 -18.81 21.98 -18.18
C PRO A 710 -19.19 20.55 -17.81
N VAL A 711 -18.85 20.09 -16.59
CA VAL A 711 -19.14 18.73 -16.13
C VAL A 711 -20.35 18.63 -15.21
N TYR A 712 -20.85 19.78 -14.75
CA TYR A 712 -22.03 19.85 -13.89
C TYR A 712 -23.23 19.15 -14.56
N ASN A 713 -23.85 18.28 -13.81
CA ASN A 713 -25.00 17.53 -14.28
C ASN A 713 -26.10 17.48 -13.22
N ALA A 714 -27.16 18.23 -13.46
CA ALA A 714 -28.35 18.25 -12.59
C ALA A 714 -29.14 16.92 -12.59
N GLY A 715 -29.00 16.12 -13.65
CA GLY A 715 -29.76 14.86 -13.81
C GLY A 715 -29.28 13.70 -12.94
N PHE A 716 -28.03 13.70 -12.49
CA PHE A 716 -27.45 12.64 -11.68
C PHE A 716 -27.42 12.99 -10.18
N GLY A 717 -27.80 14.21 -9.81
CA GLY A 717 -27.79 14.69 -8.42
C GLY A 717 -26.42 14.99 -7.83
N GLN A 718 -25.35 14.84 -8.62
CA GLN A 718 -23.99 15.15 -8.18
C GLN A 718 -23.70 16.64 -8.40
N THR A 719 -23.42 17.36 -7.32
CA THR A 719 -23.10 18.80 -7.33
C THR A 719 -21.68 19.10 -6.90
N SER A 720 -20.97 18.10 -6.37
CA SER A 720 -19.59 18.21 -5.88
C SER A 720 -18.68 17.22 -6.60
N LEU A 721 -17.38 17.50 -6.54
CA LEU A 721 -16.33 16.65 -7.12
C LEU A 721 -16.34 15.23 -6.52
N LEU A 722 -16.63 15.11 -5.23
CA LEU A 722 -16.70 13.84 -4.54
C LEU A 722 -18.14 13.34 -4.53
N ASP A 723 -18.34 12.11 -4.99
CA ASP A 723 -19.58 11.38 -4.76
C ASP A 723 -19.63 10.84 -3.31
N GLN A 724 -20.75 10.24 -2.90
CA GLN A 724 -20.91 9.76 -1.53
C GLN A 724 -19.95 8.62 -1.19
N ASN A 725 -19.60 7.77 -2.15
CA ASN A 725 -18.62 6.70 -1.94
C ASN A 725 -17.22 7.28 -1.62
N ALA A 726 -16.80 8.30 -2.38
CA ALA A 726 -15.53 8.99 -2.14
C ALA A 726 -15.51 9.74 -0.81
N VAL A 727 -16.62 10.39 -0.42
CA VAL A 727 -16.78 11.03 0.90
C VAL A 727 -16.62 10.01 2.02
N ASP A 728 -17.28 8.86 1.91
CA ASP A 728 -17.21 7.80 2.92
C ASP A 728 -15.80 7.18 2.97
N GLY A 729 -15.13 7.04 1.83
CA GLY A 729 -13.74 6.60 1.72
C GLY A 729 -12.79 7.44 2.58
N LEU A 730 -13.03 8.74 2.66
CA LEU A 730 -12.25 9.69 3.47
C LEU A 730 -12.68 9.75 4.95
N THR A 731 -13.87 9.24 5.33
CA THR A 731 -14.46 9.53 6.65
C THR A 731 -14.88 8.31 7.45
N THR A 732 -15.52 7.31 6.84
CA THR A 732 -16.18 6.20 7.53
C THR A 732 -15.82 4.81 7.01
N ALA A 733 -15.15 4.71 5.88
CA ALA A 733 -14.72 3.44 5.29
C ALA A 733 -13.57 2.77 6.06
N THR A 734 -12.86 3.53 6.90
CA THR A 734 -11.85 3.00 7.83
C THR A 734 -12.35 3.09 9.27
N PRO A 735 -11.97 2.16 10.17
CA PRO A 735 -12.44 2.17 11.55
C PRO A 735 -11.92 3.39 12.31
N ARG A 736 -12.81 4.08 13.03
CA ARG A 736 -12.43 5.21 13.90
C ARG A 736 -11.73 4.75 15.18
N VAL A 737 -11.98 3.52 15.61
CA VAL A 737 -11.37 2.91 16.79
C VAL A 737 -10.63 1.67 16.38
N LYS A 738 -9.41 1.55 16.86
CA LYS A 738 -8.65 0.30 16.76
C LYS A 738 -7.92 0.05 18.07
N VAL A 739 -8.10 -1.15 18.63
CA VAL A 739 -7.42 -1.59 19.85
C VAL A 739 -6.63 -2.83 19.53
N ILE A 740 -5.38 -2.89 19.96
CA ILE A 740 -4.52 -4.06 19.86
C ILE A 740 -4.08 -4.43 21.28
N ALA A 741 -4.49 -5.56 21.77
CA ALA A 741 -4.04 -6.12 23.05
C ALA A 741 -3.19 -7.36 22.80
N GLY A 742 -2.00 -7.43 23.37
CA GLY A 742 -1.06 -8.52 23.18
C GLY A 742 -0.54 -9.09 24.50
N VAL A 743 -0.33 -10.41 24.50
CA VAL A 743 0.32 -11.16 25.58
C VAL A 743 1.39 -12.04 24.95
N LEU A 744 2.64 -11.76 25.24
CA LEU A 744 3.77 -12.59 24.85
C LEU A 744 4.29 -13.32 26.09
N TYR A 745 3.93 -14.60 26.20
CA TYR A 745 4.41 -15.49 27.28
C TYR A 745 5.65 -16.25 26.83
N THR A 746 6.69 -16.24 27.63
CA THR A 746 7.91 -17.01 27.41
C THR A 746 8.20 -17.89 28.61
N HIS A 747 8.39 -19.20 28.37
CA HIS A 747 8.81 -20.19 29.34
C HIS A 747 9.95 -21.04 28.77
N GLY A 748 11.17 -20.75 29.17
CA GLY A 748 12.36 -21.43 28.65
C GLY A 748 12.43 -21.34 27.11
N SER A 749 12.28 -22.48 26.42
CA SER A 749 12.28 -22.56 24.95
C SER A 749 10.93 -22.28 24.28
N LEU A 750 9.85 -22.23 25.03
CA LEU A 750 8.48 -22.01 24.53
C LEU A 750 8.14 -20.52 24.55
N THR A 751 7.56 -20.02 23.47
CA THR A 751 7.00 -18.68 23.39
C THR A 751 5.59 -18.76 22.83
N ILE A 752 4.63 -18.12 23.48
CA ILE A 752 3.23 -18.02 23.02
C ILE A 752 2.89 -16.54 22.89
N ASN A 753 2.52 -16.12 21.69
CA ASN A 753 2.05 -14.78 21.40
C ASN A 753 0.57 -14.82 21.05
N LEU A 754 -0.26 -14.28 21.93
CA LEU A 754 -1.70 -14.12 21.74
C LEU A 754 -1.97 -12.62 21.54
N ARG A 755 -2.68 -12.29 20.48
CA ARG A 755 -3.06 -10.91 20.17
C ARG A 755 -4.54 -10.85 19.81
N GLU A 756 -5.21 -9.84 20.37
CA GLU A 756 -6.59 -9.49 20.05
C GLU A 756 -6.63 -8.10 19.44
N THR A 757 -7.17 -7.99 18.23
CA THR A 757 -7.36 -6.70 17.53
C THR A 757 -8.86 -6.40 17.43
N VAL A 758 -9.31 -5.33 18.08
CA VAL A 758 -10.69 -4.87 17.97
C VAL A 758 -10.76 -3.72 16.97
N TYR A 759 -11.47 -3.93 15.89
CA TYR A 759 -11.77 -2.91 14.89
C TYR A 759 -13.16 -2.32 15.17
N GLY A 760 -13.23 -0.99 15.25
CA GLY A 760 -14.51 -0.27 15.30
C GLY A 760 -15.31 -0.41 14.01
N ALA A 761 -16.55 0.06 14.05
CA ALA A 761 -17.44 -0.01 12.90
C ALA A 761 -16.92 0.79 11.71
N THR A 762 -17.18 0.27 10.50
CA THR A 762 -16.95 0.94 9.21
C THR A 762 -18.26 1.03 8.43
N SER A 763 -18.38 2.03 7.57
CA SER A 763 -19.55 2.15 6.70
C SER A 763 -19.23 2.89 5.40
N GLN A 764 -19.92 2.53 4.33
CA GLN A 764 -19.79 3.17 3.02
C GLN A 764 -21.10 3.06 2.25
N HIS A 765 -21.49 4.16 1.59
CA HIS A 765 -22.58 4.13 0.62
C HIS A 765 -22.11 3.47 -0.67
N ASN A 766 -22.85 2.49 -1.12
CA ASN A 766 -22.57 1.75 -2.33
C ASN A 766 -23.76 1.87 -3.29
N SER A 767 -23.48 1.73 -4.58
CA SER A 767 -24.48 1.68 -5.62
C SER A 767 -24.01 0.78 -6.77
N PRO A 768 -24.92 0.31 -7.62
CA PRO A 768 -24.56 -0.43 -8.81
C PRO A 768 -23.65 0.31 -9.81
N SER A 769 -23.61 1.64 -9.75
CA SER A 769 -22.71 2.47 -10.57
C SER A 769 -21.32 2.67 -9.93
N GLY A 770 -21.12 2.24 -8.68
CA GLY A 770 -19.90 2.49 -7.93
C GLY A 770 -19.84 3.85 -7.21
N SER A 771 -20.75 4.79 -7.51
CA SER A 771 -20.69 6.17 -6.98
C SER A 771 -21.27 6.31 -5.56
N GLY A 772 -21.98 5.32 -5.04
CA GLY A 772 -22.68 5.44 -3.75
C GLY A 772 -23.87 6.40 -3.78
N THR A 773 -24.26 6.94 -4.93
CA THR A 773 -25.38 7.86 -5.14
C THR A 773 -26.43 7.29 -6.07
N GLY A 774 -27.60 7.95 -6.13
CA GLY A 774 -28.70 7.53 -6.99
C GLY A 774 -29.77 6.67 -6.28
N PRO A 775 -30.88 6.35 -6.97
CA PRO A 775 -32.06 5.74 -6.36
C PRO A 775 -31.84 4.31 -5.82
N ASN A 776 -30.80 3.63 -6.29
CA ASN A 776 -30.48 2.25 -5.89
C ASN A 776 -29.22 2.19 -5.00
N SER A 777 -28.83 3.32 -4.42
CA SER A 777 -27.76 3.37 -3.44
C SER A 777 -28.25 2.95 -2.05
N ALA A 778 -27.36 2.39 -1.26
CA ALA A 778 -27.61 2.09 0.14
C ALA A 778 -26.33 2.17 0.97
N LEU A 779 -26.48 2.52 2.25
CA LEU A 779 -25.41 2.43 3.23
C LEU A 779 -25.18 0.96 3.60
N PHE A 780 -23.95 0.50 3.44
CA PHE A 780 -23.49 -0.77 3.97
C PHE A 780 -22.58 -0.52 5.17
N ALA A 781 -22.82 -1.22 6.28
CA ALA A 781 -22.06 -1.03 7.51
C ALA A 781 -21.58 -2.38 8.06
N ILE A 782 -20.38 -2.34 8.63
CA ILE A 782 -19.76 -3.46 9.34
C ILE A 782 -19.65 -3.05 10.81
N GLY A 783 -20.20 -3.86 11.71
CA GLY A 783 -20.13 -3.59 13.15
C GLY A 783 -18.75 -3.82 13.73
N THR A 784 -18.55 -3.36 14.96
CA THR A 784 -17.32 -3.60 15.72
C THR A 784 -17.02 -5.09 15.77
N THR A 785 -15.76 -5.45 15.45
CA THR A 785 -15.33 -6.85 15.31
C THR A 785 -13.97 -7.04 15.96
N ALA A 786 -13.85 -8.14 16.71
CA ALA A 786 -12.62 -8.61 17.32
C ALA A 786 -12.00 -9.72 16.46
N ILE A 787 -10.68 -9.69 16.31
CA ILE A 787 -9.87 -10.65 15.55
C ILE A 787 -8.76 -11.14 16.45
N THR A 788 -8.74 -12.47 16.67
CA THR A 788 -7.74 -13.15 17.50
C THR A 788 -6.64 -13.74 16.62
N ASP A 789 -5.38 -13.45 16.96
CA ASP A 789 -4.20 -14.03 16.32
C ASP A 789 -3.39 -14.82 17.36
N LEU A 790 -2.83 -15.96 16.96
CA LEU A 790 -2.02 -16.82 17.82
C LEU A 790 -0.74 -17.25 17.08
N ASN A 791 0.40 -17.13 17.76
CA ASN A 791 1.66 -17.77 17.37
C ASN A 791 2.22 -18.56 18.54
N VAL A 792 2.63 -19.78 18.29
CA VAL A 792 3.35 -20.63 19.23
C VAL A 792 4.69 -20.98 18.63
N ALA A 793 5.76 -20.61 19.30
CA ALA A 793 7.12 -20.86 18.87
C ALA A 793 7.88 -21.74 19.89
N TYR A 794 8.70 -22.65 19.39
CA TYR A 794 9.54 -23.51 20.20
C TYR A 794 10.97 -23.53 19.69
N LYS A 795 11.93 -23.18 20.54
CA LYS A 795 13.36 -23.30 20.28
C LYS A 795 13.81 -24.72 20.60
N LEU A 796 13.90 -25.57 19.57
CA LEU A 796 14.39 -26.95 19.73
C LEU A 796 15.84 -27.00 20.21
N THR A 797 16.65 -26.08 19.64
CA THR A 797 18.04 -25.81 20.05
C THR A 797 18.26 -24.28 19.99
N PRO A 798 19.38 -23.75 20.48
CA PRO A 798 19.71 -22.33 20.28
C PRO A 798 19.70 -21.91 18.80
N ALA A 799 20.00 -22.83 17.89
CA ALA A 799 20.07 -22.60 16.45
C ALA A 799 18.75 -22.85 15.70
N ILE A 800 17.82 -23.65 16.24
CA ILE A 800 16.62 -24.09 15.52
C ILE A 800 15.37 -23.68 16.27
N ARG A 801 14.52 -22.90 15.60
CA ARG A 801 13.20 -22.46 16.08
C ARG A 801 12.11 -22.90 15.10
N PHE A 802 11.01 -23.42 15.63
CA PHE A 802 9.78 -23.67 14.89
C PHE A 802 8.67 -22.75 15.39
N ASP A 803 7.88 -22.21 14.48
CA ASP A 803 6.70 -21.41 14.75
C ASP A 803 5.48 -22.05 14.05
N VAL A 804 4.36 -22.10 14.73
CA VAL A 804 3.05 -22.46 14.17
C VAL A 804 2.06 -21.40 14.62
N GLY A 805 1.28 -20.86 13.72
CA GLY A 805 0.35 -19.81 14.08
C GLY A 805 -0.85 -19.70 13.16
N ALA A 806 -1.77 -18.87 13.59
CA ALA A 806 -2.92 -18.47 12.80
C ALA A 806 -3.22 -16.98 13.03
N ASN A 807 -3.39 -16.27 11.93
CA ASN A 807 -3.97 -14.91 11.93
C ASN A 807 -5.47 -15.07 11.67
N ASN A 808 -6.30 -14.30 12.40
CA ASN A 808 -7.73 -14.50 12.45
C ASN A 808 -8.09 -15.97 12.77
N LEU A 809 -7.61 -16.43 13.92
CA LEU A 809 -7.73 -17.82 14.41
C LEU A 809 -9.17 -18.35 14.34
N LEU A 810 -10.15 -17.49 14.62
CA LEU A 810 -11.58 -17.83 14.63
C LEU A 810 -12.23 -17.77 13.26
N ASN A 811 -11.45 -17.53 12.19
CA ASN A 811 -11.89 -17.48 10.80
C ASN A 811 -13.05 -16.52 10.54
N LYS A 812 -13.00 -15.33 11.10
CA LYS A 812 -14.02 -14.30 10.86
C LYS A 812 -13.99 -13.88 9.39
N GLN A 813 -15.05 -14.18 8.67
CA GLN A 813 -15.18 -13.86 7.25
C GLN A 813 -15.59 -12.40 7.04
N ALA A 814 -15.17 -11.83 5.91
CA ALA A 814 -15.67 -10.54 5.46
C ALA A 814 -17.14 -10.66 5.04
N PRO A 815 -18.01 -9.73 5.44
CA PRO A 815 -19.39 -9.72 4.97
C PRO A 815 -19.43 -9.36 3.48
N THR A 816 -20.34 -10.02 2.74
CA THR A 816 -20.58 -9.75 1.32
C THR A 816 -21.59 -8.62 1.12
N LEU A 817 -21.38 -7.83 0.07
CA LEU A 817 -22.33 -6.79 -0.31
C LEU A 817 -23.65 -7.42 -0.77
N PRO A 818 -24.81 -6.94 -0.28
CA PRO A 818 -26.12 -7.46 -0.66
C PRO A 818 -26.50 -7.07 -2.10
N LEU A 819 -27.70 -7.42 -2.51
CA LEU A 819 -28.31 -6.87 -3.72
C LEU A 819 -28.68 -5.40 -3.49
N ALA A 820 -28.62 -4.61 -4.56
CA ALA A 820 -29.06 -3.22 -4.54
C ALA A 820 -30.57 -3.13 -4.34
N PRO A 821 -31.09 -2.10 -3.63
CA PRO A 821 -32.49 -1.91 -3.41
C PRO A 821 -33.30 -1.92 -4.71
N GLY A 822 -34.30 -2.80 -4.81
CA GLY A 822 -35.17 -2.92 -5.97
C GLY A 822 -34.56 -3.57 -7.21
N LEU A 823 -33.33 -4.10 -7.13
CA LEU A 823 -32.64 -4.70 -8.27
C LEU A 823 -32.12 -6.12 -7.96
N ALA A 824 -32.13 -7.00 -8.97
CA ALA A 824 -31.53 -8.32 -8.90
C ALA A 824 -30.03 -8.30 -9.26
N ARG A 825 -29.28 -7.35 -8.70
CA ARG A 825 -27.85 -7.14 -8.94
C ARG A 825 -27.14 -6.64 -7.67
N PRO A 826 -25.79 -6.81 -7.58
CA PRO A 826 -25.04 -6.40 -6.40
C PRO A 826 -25.13 -4.89 -6.09
N LEU A 827 -25.06 -4.57 -4.82
CA LEU A 827 -24.90 -3.20 -4.31
C LEU A 827 -23.42 -2.76 -4.49
N SER A 828 -22.92 -2.85 -5.69
CA SER A 828 -21.56 -2.46 -6.08
C SER A 828 -21.44 -2.40 -7.60
N GLY A 829 -20.32 -1.84 -8.11
CA GLY A 829 -19.99 -1.90 -9.54
C GLY A 829 -19.62 -3.31 -10.04
N ASN A 830 -19.56 -4.32 -9.16
CA ASN A 830 -19.23 -5.70 -9.53
C ASN A 830 -20.43 -6.45 -10.11
N VAL A 831 -20.15 -7.56 -10.77
CA VAL A 831 -21.18 -8.42 -11.39
C VAL A 831 -21.68 -9.54 -10.48
N PHE A 832 -21.11 -9.72 -9.30
CA PHE A 832 -21.51 -10.69 -8.27
C PHE A 832 -21.44 -10.07 -6.88
N ASN A 833 -22.01 -10.72 -5.86
CA ASN A 833 -21.97 -10.28 -4.48
C ASN A 833 -20.54 -10.47 -3.90
N ALA A 834 -19.68 -9.48 -4.08
CA ALA A 834 -18.29 -9.51 -3.62
C ALA A 834 -18.19 -9.28 -2.09
N PRO A 835 -17.13 -9.77 -1.42
CA PRO A 835 -16.77 -9.32 -0.09
C PRO A 835 -16.57 -7.80 -0.06
N SER A 836 -16.93 -7.17 1.05
CA SER A 836 -16.82 -5.71 1.18
C SER A 836 -15.38 -5.26 1.36
N SER A 837 -14.93 -4.31 0.52
CA SER A 837 -13.59 -3.72 0.57
C SER A 837 -13.31 -2.89 1.83
N ILE A 838 -14.36 -2.45 2.56
CA ILE A 838 -14.20 -1.72 3.83
C ILE A 838 -14.07 -2.65 5.05
N THR A 839 -13.78 -3.95 4.85
CA THR A 839 -13.53 -4.91 5.92
C THR A 839 -12.13 -4.69 6.50
N PRO A 840 -11.96 -4.22 7.75
CA PRO A 840 -10.66 -3.78 8.25
C PRO A 840 -9.64 -4.90 8.46
N TRP A 841 -10.10 -6.17 8.59
CA TRP A 841 -9.23 -7.34 8.74
C TRP A 841 -8.98 -8.08 7.43
N GLY A 842 -9.41 -7.53 6.30
CA GLY A 842 -9.27 -8.12 4.97
C GLY A 842 -10.40 -9.07 4.60
N ILE A 843 -10.36 -9.56 3.35
CA ILE A 843 -11.45 -10.36 2.75
C ILE A 843 -11.26 -11.87 2.89
N ASN A 844 -10.09 -12.36 3.28
CA ASN A 844 -9.72 -13.77 3.12
C ASN A 844 -10.08 -14.65 4.31
N GLY A 845 -10.53 -14.08 5.45
CA GLY A 845 -10.79 -14.85 6.67
C GLY A 845 -9.50 -15.28 7.38
N GLY A 846 -9.52 -16.47 8.00
CA GLY A 846 -8.40 -17.00 8.77
C GLY A 846 -7.27 -17.53 7.87
N TYR A 847 -6.03 -17.34 8.35
CA TYR A 847 -4.82 -17.81 7.69
C TYR A 847 -3.94 -18.55 8.70
N TYR A 848 -3.54 -19.78 8.39
CA TYR A 848 -2.61 -20.57 9.21
C TYR A 848 -1.26 -20.72 8.53
N TYR A 849 -0.20 -20.83 9.32
CA TYR A 849 1.16 -20.96 8.82
C TYR A 849 2.04 -21.82 9.73
N ALA A 850 3.12 -22.33 9.15
CA ALA A 850 4.24 -22.91 9.86
C ALA A 850 5.54 -22.29 9.34
N LYS A 851 6.51 -22.05 10.23
CA LYS A 851 7.80 -21.46 9.93
C LYS A 851 8.90 -22.22 10.67
N ALA A 852 10.00 -22.48 9.98
CA ALA A 852 11.23 -22.99 10.58
C ALA A 852 12.34 -21.98 10.36
N THR A 853 13.09 -21.65 11.41
CA THR A 853 14.22 -20.72 11.38
C THR A 853 15.46 -21.42 11.92
N PHE A 854 16.53 -21.32 11.16
CA PHE A 854 17.87 -21.73 11.54
C PHE A 854 18.76 -20.50 11.69
N THR A 855 19.45 -20.39 12.84
CA THR A 855 20.34 -19.26 13.18
C THR A 855 21.72 -19.83 13.51
N PHE A 856 22.82 -19.20 13.06
CA PHE A 856 24.19 -19.66 13.27
C PHE A 856 25.18 -18.51 13.47
#